data_25fc9533d479cee74208022b481c67cd
#
_entry.id   25fc9533d479cee74208022b481c67cd
#
_cell.length_a   1.000
_cell.length_b   1.000
_cell.length_c   1.000
_cell.angle_alpha   90.00
_cell.angle_beta   90.00
_cell.angle_gamma   90.00
#
_symmetry.space_group_name_H-M   'P 1'
#
loop_
_entity.id
_entity.type
_entity.pdbx_description
1 polymer ?
#
loop_
_entity_poly.entity_id
_entity_poly.type
_entity_poly.pdbx_seq_one_letter_code
_entity_poly.pdbx_strand_id
1 'polypeptide(L)'
;MKKWVYLFTEGNADMRNLLGGKGANLAEMTNLGLPVPQGFTITTEACTQYYEDGKTINDEIMGQIMDHIEKMEEITGKKFGDKENPLLVSVRSGARASMPGMMDTILNLGLNEEVVEVLSAKSGNPRWAWDCYRRFIQMYSDVVMEVGKKYFEELIDEMKKEKEIEQDVDLTAEDLKRLAEQFKAEYKEKIGEDFPVDPKEQLLGAVKAVFRSWDNPRANVYRRDNDIPYSWGTAVNVQMMAFGNMGETSGTGVAFTRNPATGEKKLMGEFLLNAQGEDVVAGVRTPQPIAKLEEIMPEVFKQFTDICDTLEDHYRDMQDMEFTIEDKHLYMLQTRNGKRTAKAALKIACDLVDEGMITEEKAVSMIDPRNLDSLLHPQFDEKALKAATPIAKALAAAPGAACGKVVFTAEDAKAWAARGEKVVLVRLETSPEDIEGMKAAQGILTVRGGMTSHAAVVARGMGACCVSGCSAIIMDEANKRFTLAGKEYHEGDVISFDGTTGNIYDGEIRTVDAVIAGEFGRIMAWADKYRSLRVRTNADTPSDARKARELGAEGIGLCRTEHMFFEGDRIDAFREMICSDTTKEREEALEKILPLQQGDFEKLYEAMEGNPVTIRFLDPPLHEFVPTEEADIKKLADAKGKSVEEIKAIIDSLHEFNPMMGHRGCRLAVTYPEIARMQTAAVIRAAIKVKGEHPEWKLVPEIMIPLIGDNKEFAFVRKIVKETADEEIKKAGADLSYEIGTMIEIPRAALTADEIVKAGAEFFCFGTNDLTQMTYGFSRDDSGKFLEAYYNAKILENDPFAKLDRNGVGQLMEVAIERGKKVKPELHCGICGEHGGDPSSVEFCHQIGLDYVSCSPFRVPIARLAAAQAAIAGKAK
;
A
#
# COMPACT_ATOMS: atom_id res chain seq x y z
N MET A 1 5.92 25.91 -30.98
CA MET A 1 7.02 25.33 -30.19
C MET A 1 6.49 24.97 -28.80
N LYS A 2 6.69 23.74 -28.36
CA LYS A 2 6.21 23.28 -27.03
C LYS A 2 7.05 23.90 -25.93
N LYS A 3 6.42 24.31 -24.81
CA LYS A 3 7.12 24.87 -23.67
C LYS A 3 7.50 23.73 -22.70
N TRP A 4 8.80 23.49 -22.57
CA TRP A 4 9.38 22.43 -21.74
C TRP A 4 9.92 22.93 -20.40
N VAL A 5 10.16 24.24 -20.28
CA VAL A 5 10.81 24.85 -19.15
C VAL A 5 10.02 26.09 -18.70
N TYR A 6 9.84 26.23 -17.37
CA TYR A 6 9.08 27.31 -16.75
C TYR A 6 9.91 27.99 -15.67
N LEU A 7 10.02 29.34 -15.72
CA LEU A 7 10.52 30.08 -14.55
C LEU A 7 9.55 29.92 -13.39
N PHE A 8 10.02 30.05 -12.14
CA PHE A 8 9.12 30.03 -10.98
C PHE A 8 8.02 31.09 -11.08
N THR A 9 8.33 32.24 -11.65
CA THR A 9 7.34 33.31 -11.90
C THR A 9 6.29 32.96 -12.96
N GLU A 10 6.50 31.92 -13.73
CA GLU A 10 5.59 31.46 -14.79
C GLU A 10 4.66 30.33 -14.38
N GLY A 11 4.81 29.80 -13.17
CA GLY A 11 4.06 28.66 -12.66
C GLY A 11 3.17 29.01 -11.46
N ASN A 12 2.40 28.02 -11.03
CA ASN A 12 1.57 28.09 -9.84
C ASN A 12 1.28 26.67 -9.26
N ALA A 13 0.60 26.60 -8.13
CA ALA A 13 0.28 25.36 -7.44
C ALA A 13 -0.60 24.38 -8.26
N ASP A 14 -1.41 24.89 -9.18
CA ASP A 14 -2.31 24.08 -10.02
C ASP A 14 -1.56 23.31 -11.11
N MET A 15 -0.30 23.64 -11.36
CA MET A 15 0.53 23.02 -12.38
C MET A 15 1.34 21.82 -11.85
N ARG A 16 0.89 21.19 -10.81
CA ARG A 16 1.58 20.07 -10.17
C ARG A 16 1.88 18.91 -11.12
N ASN A 17 0.98 18.64 -12.06
CA ASN A 17 1.17 17.56 -13.03
C ASN A 17 2.36 17.80 -13.95
N LEU A 18 2.60 19.08 -14.28
CA LEU A 18 3.64 19.52 -15.21
C LEU A 18 4.95 19.86 -14.50
N LEU A 19 4.86 20.58 -13.38
CA LEU A 19 6.03 21.08 -12.64
C LEU A 19 6.49 20.17 -11.52
N GLY A 20 5.74 19.09 -11.22
CA GLY A 20 5.92 18.28 -10.04
C GLY A 20 5.45 19.01 -8.78
N GLY A 21 5.43 18.33 -7.65
CA GLY A 21 5.00 18.94 -6.39
C GLY A 21 5.92 20.05 -5.92
N LYS A 22 7.22 19.81 -5.98
CA LYS A 22 8.23 20.80 -5.55
C LYS A 22 8.24 22.04 -6.43
N GLY A 23 8.25 21.86 -7.75
CA GLY A 23 8.27 22.98 -8.69
C GLY A 23 7.03 23.85 -8.62
N ALA A 24 5.85 23.23 -8.53
CA ALA A 24 4.58 23.94 -8.38
C ALA A 24 4.55 24.77 -7.09
N ASN A 25 5.03 24.22 -5.98
CA ASN A 25 5.06 24.93 -4.69
C ASN A 25 6.13 26.04 -4.65
N LEU A 26 7.28 25.88 -5.30
CA LEU A 26 8.27 26.95 -5.46
C LEU A 26 7.68 28.12 -6.24
N ALA A 27 6.96 27.84 -7.32
CA ALA A 27 6.26 28.85 -8.10
C ALA A 27 5.18 29.55 -7.27
N GLU A 28 4.39 28.81 -6.50
CA GLU A 28 3.34 29.38 -5.65
C GLU A 28 3.90 30.28 -4.56
N MET A 29 4.95 29.84 -3.87
CA MET A 29 5.63 30.67 -2.86
C MET A 29 6.20 31.96 -3.47
N THR A 30 6.74 31.87 -4.68
CA THR A 30 7.21 33.05 -5.43
C THR A 30 6.06 34.01 -5.69
N ASN A 31 4.91 33.53 -6.14
CA ASN A 31 3.72 34.34 -6.38
C ASN A 31 3.16 34.97 -5.10
N LEU A 32 3.33 34.34 -3.96
CA LEU A 32 2.94 34.87 -2.65
C LEU A 32 3.92 35.97 -2.13
N GLY A 33 4.99 36.24 -2.86
CA GLY A 33 5.99 37.21 -2.45
C GLY A 33 6.94 36.73 -1.36
N LEU A 34 7.03 35.43 -1.12
CA LEU A 34 7.94 34.87 -0.15
C LEU A 34 9.40 34.83 -0.66
N PRO A 35 10.38 34.81 0.24
CA PRO A 35 11.79 34.83 -0.15
C PRO A 35 12.21 33.45 -0.67
N VAL A 36 12.07 33.24 -1.96
CA VAL A 36 12.43 31.97 -2.65
C VAL A 36 13.61 32.30 -3.57
N PRO A 37 14.73 31.55 -3.48
CA PRO A 37 15.79 31.68 -4.46
C PRO A 37 15.22 31.37 -5.84
N GLN A 38 15.48 32.26 -6.80
CA GLN A 38 14.87 32.15 -8.12
C GLN A 38 15.44 30.98 -8.93
N GLY A 39 14.64 30.51 -9.87
CA GLY A 39 15.00 29.37 -10.69
C GLY A 39 13.96 29.03 -11.73
N PHE A 40 14.11 27.87 -12.32
CA PHE A 40 13.17 27.32 -13.30
C PHE A 40 12.95 25.82 -13.09
N THR A 41 11.85 25.34 -13.64
CA THR A 41 11.50 23.91 -13.60
C THR A 41 11.49 23.34 -15.01
N ILE A 42 12.22 22.27 -15.23
CA ILE A 42 12.15 21.44 -16.44
C ILE A 42 11.02 20.43 -16.19
N THR A 43 10.05 20.39 -17.09
CA THR A 43 8.77 19.71 -16.86
C THR A 43 8.86 18.18 -16.78
N THR A 44 7.84 17.57 -16.20
CA THR A 44 7.67 16.12 -16.20
C THR A 44 7.55 15.55 -17.62
N GLU A 45 6.98 16.33 -18.54
CA GLU A 45 6.87 15.94 -19.95
C GLU A 45 8.25 15.86 -20.62
N ALA A 46 9.20 16.72 -20.22
CA ALA A 46 10.57 16.63 -20.70
C ALA A 46 11.26 15.34 -20.26
N CYS A 47 10.95 14.86 -19.06
CA CYS A 47 11.42 13.57 -18.57
C CYS A 47 10.87 12.42 -19.43
N THR A 48 9.58 12.42 -19.68
CA THR A 48 8.94 11.41 -20.54
C THR A 48 9.55 11.42 -21.94
N GLN A 49 9.76 12.61 -22.51
CA GLN A 49 10.40 12.75 -23.82
C GLN A 49 11.85 12.22 -23.82
N TYR A 50 12.58 12.44 -22.75
CA TYR A 50 13.95 11.89 -22.58
C TYR A 50 13.95 10.37 -22.73
N TYR A 51 12.99 9.66 -22.14
CA TYR A 51 12.88 8.22 -22.27
C TYR A 51 12.41 7.77 -23.66
N GLU A 52 11.48 8.50 -24.26
CA GLU A 52 11.02 8.22 -25.63
C GLU A 52 12.15 8.41 -26.66
N ASP A 53 13.04 9.35 -26.43
CA ASP A 53 14.19 9.65 -27.29
C ASP A 53 15.41 8.75 -26.98
N GLY A 54 15.23 7.65 -26.29
CA GLY A 54 16.31 6.70 -25.98
C GLY A 54 17.31 7.19 -24.95
N LYS A 55 16.83 7.88 -23.90
CA LYS A 55 17.64 8.46 -22.81
C LYS A 55 18.58 9.57 -23.28
N THR A 56 18.06 10.43 -24.12
CA THR A 56 18.77 11.62 -24.60
C THR A 56 17.87 12.85 -24.47
N ILE A 57 18.46 14.00 -24.21
CA ILE A 57 17.74 15.28 -24.17
C ILE A 57 17.80 15.87 -25.58
N ASN A 58 16.66 16.10 -26.22
CA ASN A 58 16.61 16.65 -27.57
C ASN A 58 17.04 18.13 -27.61
N ASP A 59 17.35 18.61 -28.82
CA ASP A 59 17.87 19.99 -29.01
C ASP A 59 16.86 21.06 -28.59
N GLU A 60 15.57 20.82 -28.71
CA GLU A 60 14.52 21.78 -28.32
C GLU A 60 14.50 21.97 -26.81
N ILE A 61 14.52 20.89 -26.04
CA ILE A 61 14.58 20.93 -24.58
C ILE A 61 15.89 21.56 -24.13
N MET A 62 16.99 21.15 -24.74
CA MET A 62 18.33 21.67 -24.47
C MET A 62 18.39 23.20 -24.68
N GLY A 63 17.87 23.66 -25.79
CA GLY A 63 17.79 25.09 -26.11
C GLY A 63 17.01 25.88 -25.07
N GLN A 64 15.87 25.35 -24.62
CA GLN A 64 15.07 25.99 -23.59
C GLN A 64 15.76 26.02 -22.23
N ILE A 65 16.51 24.97 -21.87
CA ILE A 65 17.29 24.97 -20.64
C ILE A 65 18.34 26.09 -20.68
N MET A 66 19.08 26.19 -21.75
CA MET A 66 20.12 27.22 -21.90
C MET A 66 19.52 28.65 -21.92
N ASP A 67 18.40 28.83 -22.59
CA ASP A 67 17.66 30.10 -22.60
C ASP A 67 17.23 30.51 -21.18
N HIS A 68 16.79 29.57 -20.36
CA HIS A 68 16.36 29.84 -19.00
C HIS A 68 17.54 30.08 -18.05
N ILE A 69 18.72 29.54 -18.31
CA ILE A 69 19.95 29.92 -17.60
C ILE A 69 20.25 31.42 -17.86
N GLU A 70 20.14 31.88 -19.10
CA GLU A 70 20.31 33.30 -19.44
C GLU A 70 19.29 34.19 -18.71
N LYS A 71 18.04 33.76 -18.64
CA LYS A 71 16.98 34.45 -17.90
C LYS A 71 17.28 34.52 -16.39
N MET A 72 17.79 33.43 -15.83
CA MET A 72 18.24 33.43 -14.42
C MET A 72 19.38 34.43 -14.20
N GLU A 73 20.32 34.48 -15.10
CA GLU A 73 21.44 35.45 -15.04
C GLU A 73 20.94 36.91 -15.01
N GLU A 74 19.93 37.22 -15.81
CA GLU A 74 19.27 38.52 -15.80
C GLU A 74 18.55 38.80 -14.48
N ILE A 75 17.80 37.82 -13.95
CA ILE A 75 17.03 37.96 -12.71
C ILE A 75 17.96 38.13 -11.48
N THR A 76 19.02 37.34 -11.43
CA THR A 76 19.91 37.28 -10.26
C THR A 76 21.05 38.34 -10.31
N GLY A 77 21.36 38.86 -11.50
CA GLY A 77 22.53 39.73 -11.72
C GLY A 77 23.85 38.97 -11.64
N LYS A 78 23.81 37.65 -11.64
CA LYS A 78 24.99 36.77 -11.60
C LYS A 78 25.06 35.97 -12.88
N LYS A 79 26.28 35.54 -13.26
CA LYS A 79 26.47 34.75 -14.47
C LYS A 79 27.04 33.37 -14.15
N PHE A 80 26.50 32.39 -14.84
CA PHE A 80 26.91 30.99 -14.69
C PHE A 80 28.34 30.79 -15.26
N GLY A 81 29.28 30.45 -14.39
CA GLY A 81 30.69 30.30 -14.78
C GLY A 81 31.49 31.62 -14.86
N ASP A 82 30.93 32.73 -14.40
CA ASP A 82 31.59 34.06 -14.48
C ASP A 82 32.80 34.19 -13.54
N LYS A 83 33.76 34.98 -13.96
CA LYS A 83 34.96 35.30 -13.16
C LYS A 83 34.77 36.50 -12.24
N GLU A 84 33.69 37.25 -12.40
CA GLU A 84 33.41 38.43 -11.59
C GLU A 84 32.30 38.22 -10.58
N ASN A 85 31.15 37.71 -11.02
CA ASN A 85 29.99 37.47 -10.17
C ASN A 85 29.32 36.11 -10.53
N PRO A 86 29.87 34.99 -10.09
CA PRO A 86 29.40 33.70 -10.54
C PRO A 86 28.06 33.29 -9.89
N LEU A 87 27.19 32.72 -10.74
CA LEU A 87 25.95 32.05 -10.33
C LEU A 87 26.23 30.59 -10.00
N LEU A 88 25.80 30.15 -8.83
CA LEU A 88 25.75 28.74 -8.50
C LEU A 88 24.31 28.29 -8.41
N VAL A 89 24.03 27.05 -8.83
CA VAL A 89 22.68 26.50 -8.81
C VAL A 89 22.63 25.13 -8.16
N SER A 90 21.45 24.77 -7.66
CA SER A 90 21.11 23.39 -7.30
C SER A 90 20.25 22.77 -8.40
N VAL A 91 20.36 21.45 -8.54
CA VAL A 91 19.49 20.66 -9.41
C VAL A 91 18.80 19.61 -8.54
N ARG A 92 17.48 19.67 -8.46
CA ARG A 92 16.66 18.82 -7.61
C ARG A 92 15.55 18.13 -8.40
N SER A 93 15.29 16.88 -8.07
CA SER A 93 14.11 16.17 -8.59
C SER A 93 12.82 16.74 -7.99
N GLY A 94 11.72 16.57 -8.71
CA GLY A 94 10.41 16.96 -8.22
C GLY A 94 9.33 16.18 -8.94
N ALA A 95 8.98 15.01 -8.40
CA ALA A 95 7.88 14.22 -8.94
C ALA A 95 6.53 14.81 -8.52
N ARG A 96 5.47 14.41 -9.23
CA ARG A 96 4.09 14.79 -8.94
C ARG A 96 3.67 14.36 -7.53
N ALA A 97 4.11 13.15 -7.12
CA ALA A 97 3.96 12.63 -5.78
C ALA A 97 5.30 12.62 -5.05
N SER A 98 5.29 12.82 -3.74
CA SER A 98 6.52 12.81 -2.93
C SER A 98 7.14 11.43 -2.91
N MET A 99 8.44 11.34 -3.21
CA MET A 99 9.23 10.11 -3.22
C MET A 99 10.52 10.31 -2.40
N PRO A 100 10.44 10.35 -1.05
CA PRO A 100 11.59 10.67 -0.21
C PRO A 100 12.76 9.71 -0.37
N GLY A 101 13.96 10.24 -0.58
CA GLY A 101 15.19 9.45 -0.69
C GLY A 101 15.32 8.58 -1.95
N MET A 102 14.34 8.65 -2.86
CA MET A 102 14.34 7.84 -4.08
C MET A 102 15.00 8.53 -5.26
N MET A 103 15.12 9.85 -5.22
CA MET A 103 15.56 10.67 -6.32
C MET A 103 16.62 11.69 -5.89
N ASP A 104 17.41 12.13 -6.85
CA ASP A 104 18.69 12.78 -6.60
C ASP A 104 18.63 14.31 -6.48
N THR A 105 19.58 14.86 -5.73
CA THR A 105 19.80 16.31 -5.58
C THR A 105 21.29 16.58 -5.78
N ILE A 106 21.64 17.61 -6.54
CA ILE A 106 23.01 18.06 -6.73
C ILE A 106 23.07 19.55 -6.37
N LEU A 107 23.98 19.90 -5.47
CA LEU A 107 24.18 21.27 -5.01
C LEU A 107 25.46 21.87 -5.60
N ASN A 108 25.55 23.20 -5.57
CA ASN A 108 26.76 23.96 -5.88
C ASN A 108 27.26 23.80 -7.33
N LEU A 109 26.38 23.56 -8.30
CA LEU A 109 26.76 23.53 -9.71
C LEU A 109 27.25 24.89 -10.19
N GLY A 110 28.25 24.85 -11.03
CA GLY A 110 28.92 26.04 -11.55
C GLY A 110 30.31 26.24 -10.99
N LEU A 111 30.70 25.43 -10.00
CA LEU A 111 32.02 25.51 -9.37
C LEU A 111 33.11 24.84 -10.23
N ASN A 112 34.21 25.52 -10.31
CA ASN A 112 35.50 25.02 -10.76
C ASN A 112 36.59 25.79 -9.99
N GLU A 113 37.86 25.53 -10.22
CA GLU A 113 38.95 26.16 -9.45
C GLU A 113 38.95 27.67 -9.58
N GLU A 114 38.70 28.22 -10.77
CA GLU A 114 38.61 29.67 -10.97
C GLU A 114 37.48 30.29 -10.20
N VAL A 115 36.30 29.69 -10.26
CA VAL A 115 35.08 30.17 -9.58
C VAL A 115 35.24 30.14 -8.06
N VAL A 116 35.84 29.08 -7.54
CA VAL A 116 36.13 28.95 -6.09
C VAL A 116 37.04 30.08 -5.60
N GLU A 117 38.12 30.39 -6.33
CA GLU A 117 39.01 31.50 -5.98
C GLU A 117 38.31 32.85 -6.03
N VAL A 118 37.43 33.05 -7.01
CA VAL A 118 36.63 34.30 -7.12
C VAL A 118 35.68 34.42 -5.92
N LEU A 119 34.97 33.35 -5.58
CA LEU A 119 34.06 33.37 -4.44
C LEU A 119 34.79 33.52 -3.11
N SER A 120 35.96 32.91 -2.98
CA SER A 120 36.82 33.04 -1.80
C SER A 120 37.24 34.48 -1.59
N ALA A 121 37.70 35.14 -2.65
CA ALA A 121 38.14 36.53 -2.61
C ALA A 121 36.96 37.49 -2.35
N LYS A 122 35.87 37.30 -3.07
CA LYS A 122 34.68 38.16 -3.01
C LYS A 122 33.95 38.10 -1.67
N SER A 123 33.81 36.92 -1.10
CA SER A 123 33.15 36.69 0.19
C SER A 123 34.03 37.01 1.40
N GLY A 124 35.36 37.04 1.23
CA GLY A 124 36.28 37.06 2.35
C GLY A 124 36.24 35.78 3.20
N ASN A 125 35.64 34.69 2.71
CA ASN A 125 35.45 33.45 3.42
C ASN A 125 35.96 32.25 2.58
N PRO A 126 37.27 32.06 2.52
CA PRO A 126 37.86 30.95 1.77
C PRO A 126 37.36 29.55 2.20
N ARG A 127 37.11 29.40 3.51
CA ARG A 127 36.63 28.13 4.04
C ARG A 127 35.27 27.74 3.44
N TRP A 128 34.37 28.68 3.38
CA TRP A 128 33.05 28.46 2.76
C TRP A 128 33.17 28.05 1.28
N ALA A 129 33.97 28.80 0.52
CA ALA A 129 34.13 28.55 -0.92
C ALA A 129 34.68 27.12 -1.19
N TRP A 130 35.72 26.73 -0.45
CA TRP A 130 36.31 25.39 -0.60
C TRP A 130 35.42 24.29 -0.05
N ASP A 131 34.66 24.55 0.99
CA ASP A 131 33.64 23.61 1.49
C ASP A 131 32.58 23.33 0.42
N CYS A 132 32.07 24.35 -0.25
CA CYS A 132 31.14 24.23 -1.36
C CYS A 132 31.73 23.39 -2.50
N TYR A 133 32.99 23.60 -2.83
CA TYR A 133 33.62 22.87 -3.93
C TYR A 133 33.85 21.40 -3.60
N ARG A 134 34.35 21.08 -2.41
CA ARG A 134 34.52 19.68 -2.02
C ARG A 134 33.18 18.93 -1.97
N ARG A 135 32.12 19.58 -1.47
CA ARG A 135 30.76 19.03 -1.46
C ARG A 135 30.23 18.78 -2.88
N PHE A 136 30.47 19.73 -3.77
CA PHE A 136 30.06 19.58 -5.16
C PHE A 136 30.78 18.41 -5.86
N ILE A 137 32.07 18.28 -5.70
CA ILE A 137 32.83 17.18 -6.29
C ILE A 137 32.32 15.83 -5.79
N GLN A 138 32.12 15.71 -4.48
CA GLN A 138 31.61 14.50 -3.86
C GLN A 138 30.22 14.14 -4.39
N MET A 139 29.31 15.09 -4.37
CA MET A 139 27.93 14.89 -4.76
C MET A 139 27.78 14.61 -6.26
N TYR A 140 28.50 15.34 -7.09
CA TYR A 140 28.52 15.10 -8.54
C TYR A 140 29.09 13.70 -8.86
N SER A 141 30.16 13.34 -8.21
CA SER A 141 30.77 12.01 -8.39
C SER A 141 29.85 10.87 -7.98
N ASP A 142 29.20 11.01 -6.84
CA ASP A 142 28.27 10.02 -6.32
C ASP A 142 26.99 9.92 -7.16
N VAL A 143 26.32 11.04 -7.38
CA VAL A 143 25.00 11.10 -8.00
C VAL A 143 25.06 11.02 -9.54
N VAL A 144 25.88 11.85 -10.16
CA VAL A 144 25.94 11.92 -11.63
C VAL A 144 26.74 10.77 -12.23
N MET A 145 27.89 10.44 -11.62
CA MET A 145 28.83 9.49 -12.17
C MET A 145 28.80 8.12 -11.47
N GLU A 146 27.97 7.97 -10.45
CA GLU A 146 27.75 6.71 -9.74
C GLU A 146 29.01 6.09 -9.12
N VAL A 147 29.97 6.92 -8.71
CA VAL A 147 31.23 6.49 -8.10
C VAL A 147 31.03 5.94 -6.68
N GLY A 148 30.03 6.40 -5.96
CA GLY A 148 29.78 6.04 -4.57
C GLY A 148 30.46 6.96 -3.57
N LYS A 149 29.67 7.50 -2.66
CA LYS A 149 30.14 8.50 -1.69
C LYS A 149 31.14 7.97 -0.67
N LYS A 150 31.15 6.66 -0.42
CA LYS A 150 32.04 6.04 0.58
C LYS A 150 33.52 6.34 0.36
N TYR A 151 33.97 6.42 -0.87
CA TYR A 151 35.38 6.70 -1.20
C TYR A 151 35.80 8.11 -0.77
N PHE A 152 34.88 9.04 -0.87
CA PHE A 152 35.05 10.44 -0.47
C PHE A 152 34.95 10.61 1.05
N GLU A 153 34.00 9.93 1.67
CA GLU A 153 33.83 9.92 3.13
C GLU A 153 35.07 9.36 3.83
N GLU A 154 35.71 8.31 3.26
CA GLU A 154 36.96 7.76 3.75
C GLU A 154 38.08 8.78 3.73
N LEU A 155 38.18 9.59 2.67
CA LEU A 155 39.20 10.65 2.56
C LEU A 155 38.95 11.75 3.60
N ILE A 156 37.72 12.09 3.88
CA ILE A 156 37.36 13.07 4.94
C ILE A 156 37.77 12.50 6.32
N ASP A 157 37.44 11.26 6.59
CA ASP A 157 37.72 10.61 7.86
C ASP A 157 39.24 10.49 8.10
N GLU A 158 39.99 10.16 7.08
CA GLU A 158 41.48 10.12 7.13
C GLU A 158 42.05 11.48 7.47
N MET A 159 41.54 12.56 6.86
CA MET A 159 41.98 13.92 7.13
C MET A 159 41.61 14.37 8.55
N LYS A 160 40.40 14.07 9.02
CA LYS A 160 39.98 14.36 10.39
C LYS A 160 40.90 13.65 11.41
N LYS A 161 41.25 12.40 11.14
CA LYS A 161 42.14 11.62 11.98
C LYS A 161 43.56 12.19 11.99
N GLU A 162 44.09 12.57 10.83
CA GLU A 162 45.39 13.23 10.70
C GLU A 162 45.44 14.54 11.48
N LYS A 163 44.36 15.31 11.46
CA LYS A 163 44.28 16.64 12.13
C LYS A 163 43.76 16.57 13.57
N GLU A 164 43.40 15.39 14.06
CA GLU A 164 42.84 15.16 15.41
C GLU A 164 41.55 15.99 15.67
N ILE A 165 40.67 16.11 14.68
CA ILE A 165 39.37 16.80 14.77
C ILE A 165 38.23 15.82 14.59
N GLU A 166 37.06 16.17 15.17
CA GLU A 166 35.86 15.32 15.15
C GLU A 166 34.80 15.79 14.13
N GLN A 167 34.71 17.11 13.94
CA GLN A 167 33.64 17.70 13.13
C GLN A 167 34.19 18.27 11.81
N ASP A 168 33.40 18.11 10.74
CA ASP A 168 33.72 18.69 9.41
C ASP A 168 33.87 20.21 9.49
N VAL A 169 33.10 20.88 10.33
CA VAL A 169 33.12 22.35 10.50
C VAL A 169 34.47 22.87 11.04
N ASP A 170 35.27 22.00 11.64
CA ASP A 170 36.59 22.33 12.20
C ASP A 170 37.72 22.26 11.16
N LEU A 171 37.44 21.75 9.95
CA LEU A 171 38.41 21.75 8.85
C LEU A 171 38.69 23.19 8.39
N THR A 172 39.95 23.48 8.16
CA THR A 172 40.36 24.81 7.66
C THR A 172 40.13 24.92 6.14
N ALA A 173 40.23 26.15 5.62
CA ALA A 173 40.18 26.38 4.19
C ALA A 173 41.26 25.59 3.43
N GLU A 174 42.46 25.52 3.98
CA GLU A 174 43.59 24.74 3.44
C GLU A 174 43.29 23.24 3.42
N ASP A 175 42.68 22.72 4.49
CA ASP A 175 42.28 21.30 4.59
C ASP A 175 41.21 20.97 3.52
N LEU A 176 40.24 21.85 3.35
CA LEU A 176 39.18 21.67 2.36
C LEU A 176 39.70 21.76 0.93
N LYS A 177 40.63 22.66 0.68
CA LYS A 177 41.32 22.75 -0.63
C LYS A 177 42.07 21.43 -0.94
N ARG A 178 42.78 20.89 0.03
CA ARG A 178 43.49 19.61 -0.10
C ARG A 178 42.51 18.46 -0.34
N LEU A 179 41.37 18.45 0.37
CA LEU A 179 40.31 17.46 0.14
C LEU A 179 39.74 17.56 -1.26
N ALA A 180 39.47 18.77 -1.76
CA ALA A 180 38.96 18.96 -3.13
C ALA A 180 39.95 18.39 -4.16
N GLU A 181 41.25 18.60 -3.98
CA GLU A 181 42.30 18.01 -4.86
C GLU A 181 42.28 16.49 -4.79
N GLN A 182 42.17 15.92 -3.57
CA GLN A 182 42.06 14.46 -3.38
C GLN A 182 40.80 13.90 -4.00
N PHE A 183 39.68 14.59 -3.90
CA PHE A 183 38.43 14.17 -4.51
C PHE A 183 38.48 14.16 -6.04
N LYS A 184 39.11 15.17 -6.63
CA LYS A 184 39.34 15.21 -8.08
C LYS A 184 40.24 14.09 -8.55
N ALA A 185 41.30 13.75 -7.78
CA ALA A 185 42.15 12.62 -8.07
C ALA A 185 41.40 11.28 -7.98
N GLU A 186 40.51 11.14 -6.98
CA GLU A 186 39.68 9.94 -6.84
C GLU A 186 38.68 9.82 -8.00
N TYR A 187 38.07 10.92 -8.40
CA TYR A 187 37.18 10.99 -9.58
C TYR A 187 37.91 10.51 -10.84
N LYS A 188 39.11 11.06 -11.09
CA LYS A 188 39.91 10.68 -12.25
C LYS A 188 40.32 9.21 -12.24
N GLU A 189 40.72 8.68 -11.08
CA GLU A 189 41.02 7.25 -10.92
C GLU A 189 39.83 6.35 -11.25
N LYS A 190 38.65 6.72 -10.77
CA LYS A 190 37.43 5.91 -10.96
C LYS A 190 36.79 6.07 -12.35
N ILE A 191 36.82 7.26 -12.92
CA ILE A 191 36.14 7.60 -14.18
C ILE A 191 37.06 7.57 -15.37
N GLY A 192 38.36 7.88 -15.18
CA GLY A 192 39.37 7.93 -16.25
C GLY A 192 39.47 9.29 -16.95
N GLU A 193 38.67 10.27 -16.53
CA GLU A 193 38.62 11.63 -17.08
C GLU A 193 38.77 12.66 -15.96
N ASP A 194 39.17 13.87 -16.29
CA ASP A 194 39.20 14.97 -15.33
C ASP A 194 37.81 15.40 -14.93
N PHE A 195 37.66 15.88 -13.69
CA PHE A 195 36.40 16.43 -13.20
C PHE A 195 35.94 17.61 -14.10
N PRO A 196 34.63 17.66 -14.51
CA PRO A 196 34.18 18.67 -15.46
C PRO A 196 34.28 20.09 -14.89
N VAL A 197 34.83 20.99 -15.68
CA VAL A 197 35.06 22.40 -15.31
C VAL A 197 34.07 23.35 -15.97
N ASP A 198 33.42 22.94 -17.08
CA ASP A 198 32.42 23.73 -17.75
C ASP A 198 31.07 23.65 -16.99
N PRO A 199 30.57 24.78 -16.45
CA PRO A 199 29.29 24.81 -15.74
C PRO A 199 28.10 24.26 -16.53
N LYS A 200 28.07 24.48 -17.83
CA LYS A 200 26.97 23.97 -18.70
C LYS A 200 27.01 22.45 -18.83
N GLU A 201 28.21 21.90 -18.96
CA GLU A 201 28.42 20.45 -18.97
C GLU A 201 27.99 19.82 -17.63
N GLN A 202 28.36 20.46 -16.52
CA GLN A 202 27.95 20.05 -15.18
C GLN A 202 26.42 20.05 -15.05
N LEU A 203 25.76 21.11 -15.49
CA LEU A 203 24.31 21.25 -15.43
C LEU A 203 23.60 20.13 -16.21
N LEU A 204 24.03 19.87 -17.44
CA LEU A 204 23.44 18.86 -18.28
C LEU A 204 23.65 17.45 -17.71
N GLY A 205 24.80 17.17 -17.17
CA GLY A 205 25.08 15.92 -16.46
C GLY A 205 24.13 15.73 -15.28
N ALA A 206 23.91 16.78 -14.50
CA ALA A 206 23.00 16.77 -13.37
C ALA A 206 21.53 16.57 -13.78
N VAL A 207 21.07 17.25 -14.81
CA VAL A 207 19.70 17.10 -15.34
C VAL A 207 19.48 15.66 -15.83
N LYS A 208 20.40 15.11 -16.59
CA LYS A 208 20.35 13.72 -17.05
C LYS A 208 20.33 12.73 -15.88
N ALA A 209 21.10 12.97 -14.84
CA ALA A 209 21.13 12.14 -13.65
C ALA A 209 19.77 12.11 -12.93
N VAL A 210 19.12 13.25 -12.81
CA VAL A 210 17.78 13.35 -12.22
C VAL A 210 16.76 12.60 -13.08
N PHE A 211 16.77 12.76 -14.38
CA PHE A 211 15.88 12.00 -15.26
C PHE A 211 16.13 10.49 -15.15
N ARG A 212 17.40 10.09 -15.10
CA ARG A 212 17.80 8.69 -14.97
C ARG A 212 17.33 8.08 -13.64
N SER A 213 17.32 8.88 -12.57
CA SER A 213 16.88 8.42 -11.24
C SER A 213 15.40 8.01 -11.19
N TRP A 214 14.58 8.51 -12.12
CA TRP A 214 13.18 8.09 -12.25
C TRP A 214 13.04 6.58 -12.51
N ASP A 215 13.96 5.99 -13.24
CA ASP A 215 13.98 4.56 -13.57
C ASP A 215 14.95 3.74 -12.69
N ASN A 216 15.35 4.29 -11.57
CA ASN A 216 16.16 3.62 -10.57
C ASN A 216 15.37 2.44 -9.95
N PRO A 217 15.98 1.28 -9.68
CA PRO A 217 15.28 0.13 -9.07
C PRO A 217 14.50 0.46 -7.80
N ARG A 218 15.07 1.25 -6.90
CA ARG A 218 14.37 1.67 -5.68
C ARG A 218 13.15 2.56 -5.99
N ALA A 219 13.29 3.45 -6.93
CA ALA A 219 12.20 4.32 -7.36
C ALA A 219 11.07 3.51 -8.01
N ASN A 220 11.41 2.51 -8.81
CA ASN A 220 10.43 1.61 -9.44
C ASN A 220 9.61 0.84 -8.41
N VAL A 221 10.26 0.30 -7.40
CA VAL A 221 9.58 -0.40 -6.29
C VAL A 221 8.68 0.55 -5.51
N TYR A 222 9.20 1.72 -5.15
CA TYR A 222 8.43 2.73 -4.42
C TYR A 222 7.18 3.16 -5.19
N ARG A 223 7.31 3.40 -6.50
CA ARG A 223 6.16 3.77 -7.34
C ARG A 223 5.10 2.68 -7.38
N ARG A 224 5.52 1.42 -7.51
CA ARG A 224 4.61 0.27 -7.49
C ARG A 224 3.84 0.21 -6.17
N ASP A 225 4.54 0.33 -5.06
CA ASP A 225 3.96 0.25 -3.73
C ASP A 225 3.02 1.42 -3.41
N ASN A 226 3.18 2.55 -4.08
CA ASN A 226 2.41 3.77 -3.83
C ASN A 226 1.50 4.17 -5.00
N ASP A 227 1.25 3.28 -5.96
CA ASP A 227 0.37 3.49 -7.11
C ASP A 227 0.73 4.75 -7.93
N ILE A 228 2.02 4.99 -8.13
CA ILE A 228 2.53 6.11 -8.92
C ILE A 228 2.86 5.61 -10.33
N PRO A 229 2.10 6.04 -11.38
CA PRO A 229 2.35 5.59 -12.75
C PRO A 229 3.73 6.01 -13.26
N TYR A 230 4.39 5.12 -13.98
CA TYR A 230 5.67 5.40 -14.62
C TYR A 230 5.57 6.59 -15.60
N SER A 231 4.43 6.71 -16.29
CA SER A 231 4.17 7.76 -17.27
C SER A 231 4.19 9.19 -16.70
N TRP A 232 4.11 9.35 -15.37
CA TRP A 232 4.13 10.66 -14.76
C TRP A 232 5.48 11.37 -14.91
N GLY A 233 6.59 10.67 -14.88
CA GLY A 233 7.92 11.25 -14.92
C GLY A 233 8.24 12.11 -13.70
N THR A 234 9.43 12.69 -13.71
CA THR A 234 9.87 13.68 -12.71
C THR A 234 10.19 15.01 -13.38
N ALA A 235 9.87 16.10 -12.69
CA ALA A 235 10.39 17.42 -13.05
C ALA A 235 11.80 17.60 -12.47
N VAL A 236 12.52 18.56 -13.00
CA VAL A 236 13.84 18.97 -12.52
C VAL A 236 13.81 20.45 -12.19
N ASN A 237 14.15 20.79 -10.94
CA ASN A 237 14.20 22.17 -10.49
C ASN A 237 15.66 22.66 -10.49
N VAL A 238 15.94 23.67 -11.25
CA VAL A 238 17.23 24.37 -11.29
C VAL A 238 17.04 25.69 -10.56
N GLN A 239 17.73 25.86 -9.44
CA GLN A 239 17.48 26.96 -8.52
C GLN A 239 18.79 27.60 -8.07
N MET A 240 18.81 28.93 -7.98
CA MET A 240 19.95 29.67 -7.41
C MET A 240 20.24 29.14 -6.00
N MET A 241 21.51 28.95 -5.68
CA MET A 241 21.92 28.51 -4.35
C MET A 241 21.73 29.61 -3.30
N ALA A 242 21.24 29.20 -2.14
CA ALA A 242 21.33 29.95 -0.89
C ALA A 242 22.23 29.15 0.05
N PHE A 243 23.17 29.82 0.69
CA PHE A 243 24.26 29.16 1.40
C PHE A 243 24.09 29.20 2.92
N GLY A 244 23.70 28.07 3.50
CA GLY A 244 23.62 27.95 4.96
C GLY A 244 24.96 27.70 5.65
N ASN A 245 26.05 27.57 4.89
CA ASN A 245 27.39 27.28 5.41
C ASN A 245 28.37 28.46 5.35
N MET A 246 27.86 29.66 5.41
CA MET A 246 28.67 30.89 5.41
C MET A 246 29.07 31.38 6.82
N GLY A 247 29.10 30.52 7.81
CA GLY A 247 29.45 30.82 9.18
C GLY A 247 28.25 30.78 10.13
N GLU A 248 28.43 31.32 11.34
CA GLU A 248 27.47 31.26 12.43
C GLU A 248 26.22 32.14 12.25
N THR A 249 26.21 33.02 11.25
CA THR A 249 25.05 33.83 10.87
C THR A 249 24.20 33.16 9.78
N SER A 250 24.58 31.96 9.42
CA SER A 250 23.95 31.15 8.37
C SER A 250 23.54 29.78 8.95
N GLY A 251 22.59 29.14 8.29
CA GLY A 251 22.13 27.83 8.70
C GLY A 251 21.09 27.26 7.75
N THR A 252 20.63 26.09 8.08
CA THR A 252 19.59 25.39 7.33
C THR A 252 18.70 24.59 8.28
N GLY A 253 17.48 24.35 7.89
CA GLY A 253 16.57 23.58 8.72
C GLY A 253 15.33 23.09 8.02
N VAL A 254 14.60 22.27 8.74
CA VAL A 254 13.31 21.71 8.35
C VAL A 254 12.31 21.96 9.47
N ALA A 255 11.08 22.23 9.12
CA ALA A 255 10.03 22.47 10.12
C ALA A 255 8.65 22.02 9.62
N PHE A 256 7.79 21.75 10.58
CA PHE A 256 6.39 21.42 10.36
C PHE A 256 5.52 22.43 11.13
N THR A 257 4.44 22.91 10.53
CA THR A 257 3.51 23.82 11.20
C THR A 257 2.71 23.16 12.32
N ARG A 258 2.58 21.85 12.25
CA ARG A 258 1.96 21.00 13.30
C ARG A 258 2.81 19.76 13.52
N ASN A 259 2.66 19.14 14.68
CA ASN A 259 3.41 17.92 14.97
C ASN A 259 2.99 16.77 14.03
N PRO A 260 3.89 16.27 13.18
CA PRO A 260 3.55 15.21 12.22
C PRO A 260 3.30 13.83 12.87
N ALA A 261 3.69 13.65 14.12
CA ALA A 261 3.47 12.41 14.85
C ALA A 261 2.15 12.43 15.63
N THR A 262 1.77 13.56 16.24
CA THR A 262 0.63 13.67 17.14
C THR A 262 -0.52 14.52 16.60
N GLY A 263 -0.25 15.40 15.66
CA GLY A 263 -1.22 16.37 15.15
C GLY A 263 -1.37 17.63 15.99
N GLU A 264 -0.63 17.76 17.08
CA GLU A 264 -0.67 18.97 17.93
C GLU A 264 -0.31 20.23 17.12
N LYS A 265 -1.09 21.29 17.30
CA LYS A 265 -0.86 22.59 16.63
C LYS A 265 0.31 23.32 17.28
N LYS A 266 1.51 22.89 16.95
CA LYS A 266 2.76 23.47 17.44
C LYS A 266 3.84 23.34 16.39
N LEU A 267 4.57 24.44 16.15
CA LEU A 267 5.70 24.44 15.25
C LEU A 267 6.76 23.45 15.76
N MET A 268 7.11 22.49 14.91
CA MET A 268 8.11 21.46 15.19
C MET A 268 9.19 21.53 14.12
N GLY A 269 10.42 21.34 14.50
CA GLY A 269 11.50 21.32 13.53
C GLY A 269 12.87 21.38 14.15
N GLU A 270 13.86 21.35 13.27
CA GLU A 270 15.27 21.29 13.62
C GLU A 270 16.07 22.19 12.66
N PHE A 271 17.18 22.73 13.15
CA PHE A 271 18.08 23.51 12.34
C PHE A 271 19.54 23.27 12.74
N LEU A 272 20.43 23.55 11.81
CA LEU A 272 21.88 23.57 12.03
C LEU A 272 22.45 24.94 11.59
N LEU A 273 23.30 25.49 12.41
CA LEU A 273 24.09 26.65 12.01
C LEU A 273 25.30 26.21 11.18
N ASN A 274 25.73 27.06 10.29
CA ASN A 274 26.88 26.82 9.41
C ASN A 274 26.83 25.42 8.76
N ALA A 275 25.74 25.16 8.01
CA ALA A 275 25.47 23.86 7.38
C ALA A 275 24.69 24.03 6.08
N GLN A 276 24.82 23.07 5.18
CA GLN A 276 23.93 22.90 4.02
C GLN A 276 22.83 21.83 4.35
N GLY A 277 21.76 21.80 3.56
CA GLY A 277 20.60 20.97 3.82
C GLY A 277 20.90 19.48 4.03
N GLU A 278 21.87 18.93 3.34
CA GLU A 278 22.31 17.55 3.46
C GLU A 278 22.85 17.21 4.86
N ASP A 279 23.41 18.17 5.59
CA ASP A 279 23.98 17.95 6.91
C ASP A 279 22.91 17.67 7.97
N VAL A 280 21.71 18.21 7.79
CA VAL A 280 20.56 17.93 8.69
C VAL A 280 20.13 16.47 8.58
N VAL A 281 20.14 15.94 7.38
CA VAL A 281 19.69 14.58 7.08
C VAL A 281 20.80 13.55 7.38
N ALA A 282 22.05 13.90 7.14
CA ALA A 282 23.20 13.00 7.30
C ALA A 282 23.48 12.58 8.74
N GLY A 283 22.98 13.33 9.73
CA GLY A 283 23.12 13.00 11.14
C GLY A 283 24.56 13.11 11.69
N VAL A 284 25.45 13.76 10.95
CA VAL A 284 26.86 13.96 11.35
C VAL A 284 26.97 14.95 12.52
N ARG A 285 26.05 15.90 12.56
CA ARG A 285 25.94 16.90 13.64
C ARG A 285 24.56 16.81 14.27
N THR A 286 24.43 17.07 15.55
CA THR A 286 23.15 17.09 16.27
C THR A 286 22.40 18.38 15.98
N PRO A 287 21.24 18.35 15.32
CA PRO A 287 20.41 19.53 15.08
C PRO A 287 19.85 20.11 16.37
N GLN A 288 19.60 21.40 16.37
CA GLN A 288 18.92 22.09 17.46
C GLN A 288 17.42 22.20 17.19
N PRO A 289 16.58 22.16 18.24
CA PRO A 289 15.15 22.42 18.09
C PRO A 289 14.88 23.79 17.49
N ILE A 290 13.89 23.88 16.61
CA ILE A 290 13.56 25.13 15.90
C ILE A 290 13.27 26.32 16.86
N ALA A 291 12.74 26.04 18.04
CA ALA A 291 12.45 27.07 19.05
C ALA A 291 13.71 27.83 19.50
N LYS A 292 14.87 27.20 19.44
CA LYS A 292 16.13 27.88 19.79
C LYS A 292 16.57 28.94 18.78
N LEU A 293 16.02 28.89 17.57
CA LEU A 293 16.31 29.92 16.57
C LEU A 293 15.81 31.30 17.04
N GLU A 294 14.76 31.36 17.83
CA GLU A 294 14.24 32.59 18.43
C GLU A 294 15.28 33.29 19.30
N GLU A 295 16.06 32.53 20.06
CA GLU A 295 17.13 33.06 20.92
C GLU A 295 18.33 33.54 20.11
N ILE A 296 18.66 32.84 19.03
CA ILE A 296 19.87 33.08 18.23
C ILE A 296 19.64 34.17 17.19
N MET A 297 18.52 34.13 16.45
CA MET A 297 18.15 35.07 15.39
C MET A 297 16.66 35.43 15.50
N PRO A 298 16.26 36.25 16.45
CA PRO A 298 14.84 36.53 16.72
C PRO A 298 14.10 37.15 15.54
N GLU A 299 14.74 37.97 14.73
CA GLU A 299 14.12 38.60 13.54
C GLU A 299 13.87 37.56 12.43
N VAL A 300 14.82 36.66 12.19
CA VAL A 300 14.69 35.56 11.23
C VAL A 300 13.60 34.59 11.69
N PHE A 301 13.57 34.26 12.97
CA PHE A 301 12.56 33.37 13.53
C PHE A 301 11.15 33.96 13.37
N LYS A 302 10.99 35.27 13.67
CA LYS A 302 9.69 35.93 13.46
C LYS A 302 9.26 35.91 12.00
N GLN A 303 10.15 36.21 11.08
CA GLN A 303 9.88 36.13 9.64
C GLN A 303 9.46 34.73 9.24
N PHE A 304 10.15 33.72 9.75
CA PHE A 304 9.86 32.30 9.47
C PHE A 304 8.47 31.90 10.00
N THR A 305 8.13 32.26 11.23
CA THR A 305 6.82 31.94 11.80
C THR A 305 5.68 32.63 11.06
N ASP A 306 5.89 33.87 10.63
CA ASP A 306 4.90 34.58 9.80
C ASP A 306 4.70 33.88 8.45
N ILE A 307 5.77 33.39 7.85
CA ILE A 307 5.70 32.59 6.62
C ILE A 307 4.96 31.25 6.86
N CYS A 308 5.22 30.58 7.98
CA CYS A 308 4.52 29.37 8.36
C CYS A 308 3.01 29.57 8.42
N ASP A 309 2.58 30.66 9.08
CA ASP A 309 1.16 31.00 9.19
C ASP A 309 0.55 31.30 7.81
N THR A 310 1.29 32.05 6.97
CA THR A 310 0.85 32.36 5.62
C THR A 310 0.67 31.09 4.78
N LEU A 311 1.61 30.17 4.83
CA LEU A 311 1.58 28.93 4.05
C LEU A 311 0.47 28.00 4.51
N GLU A 312 0.31 27.81 5.82
CA GLU A 312 -0.76 26.98 6.34
C GLU A 312 -2.15 27.55 5.99
N ASP A 313 -2.31 28.86 6.11
CA ASP A 313 -3.56 29.54 5.74
C ASP A 313 -3.83 29.44 4.22
N HIS A 314 -2.80 29.60 3.40
CA HIS A 314 -2.92 29.53 1.94
C HIS A 314 -3.28 28.11 1.44
N TYR A 315 -2.55 27.10 1.91
CA TYR A 315 -2.76 25.72 1.47
C TYR A 315 -3.88 24.99 2.22
N ARG A 316 -4.38 25.57 3.30
CA ARG A 316 -5.44 24.97 4.14
C ARG A 316 -5.09 23.58 4.64
N ASP A 317 -3.81 23.38 4.97
CA ASP A 317 -3.26 22.13 5.50
C ASP A 317 -1.95 22.42 6.21
N MET A 318 -1.55 21.52 7.10
CA MET A 318 -0.22 21.61 7.72
C MET A 318 0.87 21.56 6.67
N GLN A 319 1.93 22.29 6.90
CA GLN A 319 3.04 22.39 5.96
C GLN A 319 4.32 21.82 6.53
N ASP A 320 5.06 21.13 5.68
CA ASP A 320 6.42 20.65 5.85
C ASP A 320 7.32 21.57 5.00
N MET A 321 8.27 22.24 5.63
CA MET A 321 9.05 23.28 5.00
C MET A 321 10.53 23.05 5.16
N GLU A 322 11.29 23.39 4.13
CA GLU A 322 12.75 23.49 4.16
C GLU A 322 13.14 24.95 3.99
N PHE A 323 14.08 25.40 4.78
CA PHE A 323 14.59 26.77 4.72
C PHE A 323 16.10 26.82 4.86
N THR A 324 16.69 27.89 4.36
CA THR A 324 18.11 28.20 4.53
C THR A 324 18.24 29.66 4.95
N ILE A 325 19.19 29.94 5.82
CA ILE A 325 19.54 31.27 6.26
C ILE A 325 20.94 31.56 5.73
N GLU A 326 21.07 32.53 4.85
CA GLU A 326 22.33 32.98 4.31
C GLU A 326 22.68 34.35 4.89
N ASP A 327 23.65 34.39 5.77
CA ASP A 327 24.06 35.64 6.45
C ASP A 327 22.87 36.49 6.95
N LYS A 328 22.05 35.88 7.82
CA LYS A 328 20.84 36.47 8.40
C LYS A 328 19.68 36.73 7.43
N HIS A 329 19.77 36.26 6.18
CA HIS A 329 18.69 36.36 5.19
C HIS A 329 18.00 35.00 5.06
N LEU A 330 16.70 34.97 5.34
CA LEU A 330 15.90 33.76 5.23
C LEU A 330 15.47 33.48 3.79
N TYR A 331 15.60 32.24 3.37
CA TYR A 331 15.09 31.73 2.10
C TYR A 331 14.28 30.49 2.31
N MET A 332 13.12 30.40 1.65
CA MET A 332 12.30 29.20 1.63
C MET A 332 12.71 28.34 0.42
N LEU A 333 13.06 27.08 0.68
CA LEU A 333 13.51 26.16 -0.38
C LEU A 333 12.43 25.18 -0.80
N GLN A 334 11.51 24.87 0.09
CA GLN A 334 10.43 23.93 -0.20
C GLN A 334 9.30 24.12 0.81
N THR A 335 8.08 23.94 0.33
CA THR A 335 6.90 23.68 1.15
C THR A 335 6.10 22.58 0.49
N ARG A 336 5.46 21.77 1.32
CA ARG A 336 4.51 20.73 0.86
C ARG A 336 3.52 20.43 1.99
N ASN A 337 2.38 19.85 1.62
CA ASN A 337 1.48 19.28 2.62
C ASN A 337 2.25 18.19 3.36
N GLY A 338 2.35 18.33 4.68
CA GLY A 338 3.26 17.53 5.47
C GLY A 338 2.89 16.06 5.52
N LYS A 339 3.88 15.18 5.34
CA LYS A 339 3.71 13.77 5.66
C LYS A 339 3.52 13.64 7.17
N ARG A 340 2.61 12.76 7.56
CA ARG A 340 2.17 12.61 8.94
C ARG A 340 1.76 11.19 9.22
N THR A 341 1.73 10.82 10.49
CA THR A 341 1.18 9.53 10.92
C THR A 341 -0.32 9.50 10.66
N ALA A 342 -0.89 8.32 10.61
CA ALA A 342 -2.34 8.16 10.45
C ALA A 342 -3.11 8.87 11.58
N LYS A 343 -2.65 8.74 12.82
CA LYS A 343 -3.21 9.42 13.99
C LYS A 343 -3.20 10.94 13.82
N ALA A 344 -2.05 11.48 13.41
CA ALA A 344 -1.91 12.92 13.17
C ALA A 344 -2.80 13.39 12.03
N ALA A 345 -2.93 12.61 10.95
CA ALA A 345 -3.79 12.93 9.81
C ALA A 345 -5.25 13.12 10.23
N LEU A 346 -5.77 12.22 11.04
CA LEU A 346 -7.14 12.32 11.57
C LEU A 346 -7.32 13.55 12.45
N LYS A 347 -6.40 13.76 13.37
CA LYS A 347 -6.47 14.91 14.29
C LYS A 347 -6.38 16.23 13.55
N ILE A 348 -5.44 16.37 12.64
CA ILE A 348 -5.23 17.60 11.85
C ILE A 348 -6.48 17.89 11.00
N ALA A 349 -7.04 16.90 10.32
CA ALA A 349 -8.24 17.07 9.52
C ALA A 349 -9.42 17.56 10.35
N CYS A 350 -9.65 16.96 11.51
CA CYS A 350 -10.70 17.39 12.43
C CYS A 350 -10.46 18.82 12.97
N ASP A 351 -9.22 19.12 13.39
CA ASP A 351 -8.87 20.44 13.89
C ASP A 351 -9.03 21.54 12.83
N LEU A 352 -8.65 21.26 11.59
CA LEU A 352 -8.82 22.21 10.48
C LEU A 352 -10.31 22.50 10.20
N VAL A 353 -11.19 21.52 10.32
CA VAL A 353 -12.65 21.72 10.24
C VAL A 353 -13.13 22.59 11.39
N ASP A 354 -12.72 22.29 12.62
CA ASP A 354 -13.11 23.02 13.82
C ASP A 354 -12.62 24.48 13.79
N GLU A 355 -11.46 24.73 13.18
CA GLU A 355 -10.90 26.06 12.95
C GLU A 355 -11.57 26.83 11.80
N GLY A 356 -12.49 26.19 11.07
CA GLY A 356 -13.17 26.80 9.93
C GLY A 356 -12.32 26.93 8.67
N MET A 357 -11.17 26.28 8.61
CA MET A 357 -10.25 26.34 7.47
C MET A 357 -10.68 25.46 6.30
N ILE A 358 -11.29 24.32 6.57
CA ILE A 358 -11.73 23.35 5.56
C ILE A 358 -13.15 22.85 5.85
N THR A 359 -13.78 22.30 4.83
CA THR A 359 -15.08 21.63 4.96
C THR A 359 -14.91 20.18 5.39
N GLU A 360 -15.99 19.55 5.85
CA GLU A 360 -16.01 18.11 6.13
C GLU A 360 -15.63 17.28 4.89
N GLU A 361 -16.10 17.67 3.71
CA GLU A 361 -15.75 17.02 2.43
C GLU A 361 -14.26 17.09 2.16
N LYS A 362 -13.65 18.23 2.38
CA LYS A 362 -12.21 18.40 2.22
C LYS A 362 -11.43 17.53 3.23
N ALA A 363 -11.88 17.49 4.49
CA ALA A 363 -11.26 16.66 5.51
C ALA A 363 -11.26 15.18 5.14
N VAL A 364 -12.37 14.66 4.65
CA VAL A 364 -12.50 13.29 4.16
C VAL A 364 -11.55 13.04 2.99
N SER A 365 -11.43 14.01 2.07
CA SER A 365 -10.60 13.89 0.87
C SER A 365 -9.09 13.94 1.16
N MET A 366 -8.67 14.53 2.29
CA MET A 366 -7.26 14.68 2.66
C MET A 366 -6.60 13.41 3.16
N ILE A 367 -7.37 12.46 3.64
CA ILE A 367 -6.84 11.27 4.32
C ILE A 367 -6.63 10.16 3.31
N ASP A 368 -5.44 9.58 3.26
CA ASP A 368 -5.18 8.38 2.47
C ASP A 368 -5.88 7.19 3.18
N PRO A 369 -6.85 6.55 2.52
CA PRO A 369 -7.57 5.43 3.13
C PRO A 369 -6.66 4.30 3.63
N ARG A 370 -5.55 4.06 2.96
CA ARG A 370 -4.58 3.02 3.33
C ARG A 370 -3.93 3.29 4.69
N ASN A 371 -3.84 4.55 5.11
CA ASN A 371 -3.27 4.90 6.40
C ASN A 371 -4.14 4.44 7.59
N LEU A 372 -5.42 4.14 7.37
CA LEU A 372 -6.31 3.64 8.42
C LEU A 372 -5.91 2.25 8.91
N ASP A 373 -5.23 1.45 8.08
CA ASP A 373 -4.75 0.12 8.48
C ASP A 373 -3.91 0.16 9.76
N SER A 374 -3.01 1.12 9.87
CA SER A 374 -2.12 1.23 11.02
C SER A 374 -2.86 1.54 12.34
N LEU A 375 -4.06 2.09 12.25
CA LEU A 375 -4.89 2.41 13.43
C LEU A 375 -5.71 1.21 13.93
N LEU A 376 -5.85 0.18 13.11
CA LEU A 376 -6.69 -0.99 13.38
C LEU A 376 -5.90 -2.19 13.88
N HIS A 377 -4.58 -2.14 13.84
CA HIS A 377 -3.69 -3.26 14.16
C HIS A 377 -2.63 -2.87 15.20
N PRO A 378 -2.12 -3.83 16.00
CA PRO A 378 -1.01 -3.58 16.90
C PRO A 378 0.23 -3.06 16.15
N GLN A 379 1.01 -2.21 16.82
CA GLN A 379 2.25 -1.63 16.29
C GLN A 379 3.41 -1.94 17.24
N PHE A 380 4.63 -1.86 16.73
CA PHE A 380 5.80 -1.93 17.61
C PHE A 380 5.98 -0.61 18.37
N ASP A 381 6.50 -0.71 19.60
CA ASP A 381 6.96 0.45 20.35
C ASP A 381 8.05 1.16 19.54
N GLU A 382 7.90 2.46 19.33
CA GLU A 382 8.72 3.24 18.40
C GLU A 382 10.20 3.26 18.79
N LYS A 383 10.50 3.37 20.08
CA LYS A 383 11.88 3.38 20.59
C LYS A 383 12.53 2.00 20.45
N ALA A 384 11.79 0.95 20.77
CA ALA A 384 12.26 -0.42 20.63
C ALA A 384 12.54 -0.77 19.17
N LEU A 385 11.68 -0.33 18.27
CA LEU A 385 11.83 -0.56 16.83
C LEU A 385 13.08 0.14 16.26
N LYS A 386 13.32 1.39 16.66
CA LYS A 386 14.52 2.15 16.24
C LYS A 386 15.83 1.53 16.69
N ALA A 387 15.82 0.85 17.83
CA ALA A 387 16.98 0.15 18.37
C ALA A 387 17.23 -1.22 17.70
N ALA A 388 16.28 -1.73 16.93
CA ALA A 388 16.35 -3.04 16.29
C ALA A 388 16.78 -2.94 14.84
N THR A 389 17.51 -3.96 14.37
CA THR A 389 17.94 -4.08 12.97
C THR A 389 17.24 -5.28 12.33
N PRO A 390 16.58 -5.13 11.16
CA PRO A 390 15.98 -6.27 10.46
C PRO A 390 17.04 -7.29 10.06
N ILE A 391 16.74 -8.56 10.24
CA ILE A 391 17.59 -9.67 9.78
C ILE A 391 17.17 -10.17 8.39
N ALA A 392 15.95 -9.90 7.98
CA ALA A 392 15.42 -10.25 6.67
C ALA A 392 14.21 -9.37 6.35
N LYS A 393 13.83 -9.37 5.07
CA LYS A 393 12.63 -8.70 4.57
C LYS A 393 11.93 -9.64 3.60
N ALA A 394 10.62 -9.75 3.75
CA ALA A 394 9.77 -10.52 2.85
C ALA A 394 8.50 -9.72 2.52
N LEU A 395 7.46 -10.37 2.01
CA LEU A 395 6.26 -9.69 1.58
C LEU A 395 5.40 -9.25 2.76
N ALA A 396 5.08 -7.96 2.81
CA ALA A 396 4.13 -7.38 3.76
C ALA A 396 2.70 -7.79 3.39
N ALA A 397 2.28 -8.96 3.85
CA ALA A 397 1.04 -9.61 3.39
C ALA A 397 -0.20 -9.16 4.16
N ALA A 398 -0.09 -8.95 5.47
CA ALA A 398 -1.17 -8.41 6.29
C ALA A 398 -0.58 -7.52 7.40
N PRO A 399 -1.14 -6.32 7.62
CA PRO A 399 -0.52 -5.32 8.47
C PRO A 399 -0.51 -5.67 9.95
N GLY A 400 0.34 -4.98 10.71
CA GLY A 400 0.48 -5.10 12.13
C GLY A 400 1.85 -5.58 12.57
N ALA A 401 2.06 -5.58 13.87
CA ALA A 401 3.30 -6.04 14.50
C ALA A 401 3.05 -7.35 15.25
N ALA A 402 3.94 -8.32 15.09
CA ALA A 402 3.88 -9.58 15.80
C ALA A 402 5.20 -9.87 16.50
N CYS A 403 5.09 -10.36 17.72
CA CYS A 403 6.20 -10.82 18.52
C CYS A 403 5.75 -12.05 19.31
N GLY A 404 6.54 -13.10 19.30
CA GLY A 404 6.20 -14.30 20.06
C GLY A 404 7.16 -15.45 19.86
N LYS A 405 6.86 -16.52 20.56
CA LYS A 405 7.62 -17.78 20.47
C LYS A 405 7.24 -18.52 19.20
N VAL A 406 8.24 -19.02 18.50
CA VAL A 406 8.05 -19.77 17.26
C VAL A 406 7.37 -21.10 17.54
N VAL A 407 6.30 -21.39 16.81
CA VAL A 407 5.66 -22.69 16.69
C VAL A 407 5.49 -23.07 15.22
N PHE A 408 5.46 -24.35 14.92
CA PHE A 408 5.51 -24.87 13.55
C PHE A 408 4.21 -25.53 13.09
N THR A 409 3.27 -25.75 13.99
CA THR A 409 1.98 -26.37 13.68
C THR A 409 0.82 -25.57 14.25
N ALA A 410 -0.33 -25.65 13.59
CA ALA A 410 -1.56 -25.04 14.10
C ALA A 410 -1.96 -25.59 15.47
N GLU A 411 -1.74 -26.88 15.71
CA GLU A 411 -2.03 -27.54 16.99
C GLU A 411 -1.17 -26.98 18.12
N ASP A 412 0.12 -26.78 17.87
CA ASP A 412 1.03 -26.18 18.85
C ASP A 412 0.67 -24.71 19.11
N ALA A 413 0.29 -23.96 18.08
CA ALA A 413 -0.16 -22.59 18.25
C ALA A 413 -1.37 -22.50 19.19
N LYS A 414 -2.36 -23.36 19.00
CA LYS A 414 -3.55 -23.45 19.86
C LYS A 414 -3.17 -23.85 21.30
N ALA A 415 -2.36 -24.90 21.45
CA ALA A 415 -1.98 -25.44 22.75
C ALA A 415 -1.16 -24.42 23.57
N TRP A 416 -0.20 -23.75 22.95
CA TRP A 416 0.64 -22.77 23.62
C TRP A 416 -0.13 -21.49 23.97
N ALA A 417 -0.99 -21.03 23.08
CA ALA A 417 -1.85 -19.88 23.33
C ALA A 417 -2.84 -20.15 24.48
N ALA A 418 -3.37 -21.37 24.57
CA ALA A 418 -4.23 -21.77 25.67
C ALA A 418 -3.54 -21.74 27.03
N ARG A 419 -2.20 -21.88 27.06
CA ARG A 419 -1.39 -21.75 28.28
C ARG A 419 -1.03 -20.29 28.60
N GLY A 420 -1.50 -19.33 27.81
CA GLY A 420 -1.22 -17.91 27.96
C GLY A 420 0.08 -17.45 27.32
N GLU A 421 0.75 -18.28 26.51
CA GLU A 421 1.96 -17.91 25.78
C GLU A 421 1.63 -17.18 24.48
N LYS A 422 2.39 -16.15 24.17
CA LYS A 422 2.32 -15.47 22.88
C LYS A 422 3.17 -16.21 21.87
N VAL A 423 2.54 -16.68 20.78
CA VAL A 423 3.22 -17.49 19.75
C VAL A 423 3.09 -16.86 18.38
N VAL A 424 4.05 -17.14 17.51
CA VAL A 424 4.00 -16.85 16.09
C VAL A 424 4.07 -18.17 15.32
N LEU A 425 3.21 -18.33 14.33
CA LEU A 425 3.14 -19.53 13.52
C LEU A 425 4.06 -19.39 12.32
N VAL A 426 5.07 -20.26 12.23
CA VAL A 426 6.02 -20.27 11.11
C VAL A 426 5.83 -21.55 10.31
N ARG A 427 5.41 -21.41 9.07
CA ARG A 427 5.09 -22.52 8.18
C ARG A 427 5.78 -22.40 6.82
N LEU A 428 5.98 -23.50 6.14
CA LEU A 428 6.36 -23.48 4.72
C LEU A 428 5.27 -22.78 3.90
N GLU A 429 4.02 -23.17 4.11
CA GLU A 429 2.81 -22.55 3.62
C GLU A 429 1.64 -22.95 4.53
N THR A 430 0.53 -22.23 4.50
CA THR A 430 -0.66 -22.57 5.28
C THR A 430 -1.75 -23.16 4.40
N SER A 431 -2.62 -23.95 5.02
CA SER A 431 -3.80 -24.54 4.40
C SER A 431 -5.05 -24.21 5.24
N PRO A 432 -6.26 -24.46 4.73
CA PRO A 432 -7.49 -24.24 5.51
C PRO A 432 -7.51 -24.94 6.88
N GLU A 433 -6.80 -26.04 7.02
CA GLU A 433 -6.68 -26.77 8.30
C GLU A 433 -5.93 -25.97 9.37
N ASP A 434 -5.13 -24.99 8.97
CA ASP A 434 -4.34 -24.17 9.89
C ASP A 434 -5.10 -22.99 10.50
N ILE A 435 -6.33 -22.71 10.08
CA ILE A 435 -7.09 -21.50 10.44
C ILE A 435 -7.17 -21.28 11.96
N GLU A 436 -7.49 -22.31 12.74
CA GLU A 436 -7.61 -22.17 14.19
C GLU A 436 -6.26 -21.84 14.85
N GLY A 437 -5.17 -22.43 14.37
CA GLY A 437 -3.82 -22.08 14.81
C GLY A 437 -3.41 -20.68 14.41
N MET A 438 -3.79 -20.26 13.22
CA MET A 438 -3.55 -18.89 12.75
C MET A 438 -4.27 -17.85 13.63
N LYS A 439 -5.50 -18.15 14.05
CA LYS A 439 -6.27 -17.28 14.97
C LYS A 439 -5.61 -17.18 16.35
N ALA A 440 -5.02 -18.25 16.84
CA ALA A 440 -4.37 -18.30 18.15
C ALA A 440 -3.01 -17.59 18.16
N ALA A 441 -2.35 -17.48 17.02
CA ALA A 441 -1.04 -16.85 16.89
C ALA A 441 -1.11 -15.32 16.88
N GLN A 442 -0.04 -14.67 17.32
CA GLN A 442 0.12 -13.22 17.23
C GLN A 442 0.37 -12.78 15.78
N GLY A 443 0.95 -13.64 14.96
CA GLY A 443 1.22 -13.41 13.56
C GLY A 443 1.66 -14.68 12.85
N ILE A 444 1.65 -14.62 11.52
CA ILE A 444 1.98 -15.73 10.64
C ILE A 444 3.17 -15.36 9.74
N LEU A 445 4.16 -16.24 9.69
CA LEU A 445 5.32 -16.11 8.81
C LEU A 445 5.40 -17.35 7.92
N THR A 446 5.39 -17.17 6.60
CA THR A 446 5.51 -18.27 5.65
C THR A 446 6.73 -18.12 4.75
N VAL A 447 7.28 -19.27 4.34
CA VAL A 447 8.41 -19.34 3.41
C VAL A 447 7.92 -19.10 1.97
N ARG A 448 6.74 -19.64 1.64
CA ARG A 448 6.11 -19.54 0.31
C ARG A 448 4.82 -18.74 0.39
N GLY A 449 4.44 -18.19 -0.73
CA GLY A 449 3.17 -17.50 -0.90
C GLY A 449 3.32 -16.01 -1.22
N GLY A 450 2.39 -15.52 -2.01
CA GLY A 450 2.26 -14.12 -2.39
C GLY A 450 1.11 -13.43 -1.65
N MET A 451 0.72 -12.25 -2.11
CA MET A 451 -0.38 -11.44 -1.55
C MET A 451 -1.74 -12.15 -1.60
N THR A 452 -1.90 -13.09 -2.49
CA THR A 452 -3.15 -13.83 -2.70
C THR A 452 -3.08 -15.27 -2.17
N SER A 453 -1.99 -15.63 -1.48
CA SER A 453 -1.86 -16.94 -0.84
C SER A 453 -2.88 -17.11 0.28
N HIS A 454 -3.15 -18.36 0.64
CA HIS A 454 -4.06 -18.69 1.74
C HIS A 454 -3.69 -17.96 3.03
N ALA A 455 -2.41 -17.98 3.41
CA ALA A 455 -1.92 -17.29 4.61
C ALA A 455 -2.22 -15.78 4.58
N ALA A 456 -1.92 -15.12 3.47
CA ALA A 456 -2.14 -13.68 3.32
C ALA A 456 -3.64 -13.30 3.38
N VAL A 457 -4.47 -14.02 2.63
CA VAL A 457 -5.92 -13.75 2.56
C VAL A 457 -6.59 -13.98 3.91
N VAL A 458 -6.31 -15.10 4.55
CA VAL A 458 -6.91 -15.45 5.85
C VAL A 458 -6.42 -14.51 6.94
N ALA A 459 -5.13 -14.18 6.96
CA ALA A 459 -4.58 -13.25 7.95
C ALA A 459 -5.22 -11.86 7.84
N ARG A 460 -5.40 -11.35 6.63
CA ARG A 460 -6.12 -10.08 6.42
C ARG A 460 -7.55 -10.13 6.92
N GLY A 461 -8.24 -11.23 6.65
CA GLY A 461 -9.60 -11.44 7.13
C GLY A 461 -9.73 -11.46 8.65
N MET A 462 -8.74 -12.04 9.33
CA MET A 462 -8.70 -12.11 10.79
C MET A 462 -8.17 -10.84 11.46
N GLY A 463 -7.55 -9.94 10.71
CA GLY A 463 -6.80 -8.83 11.29
C GLY A 463 -5.48 -9.25 11.94
N ALA A 464 -4.93 -10.38 11.53
CA ALA A 464 -3.66 -10.90 12.04
C ALA A 464 -2.48 -10.41 11.17
N CYS A 465 -1.34 -10.14 11.81
CA CYS A 465 -0.10 -9.82 11.11
C CYS A 465 0.37 -11.00 10.27
N CYS A 466 0.78 -10.75 9.04
CA CYS A 466 1.35 -11.79 8.18
C CYS A 466 2.51 -11.24 7.34
N VAL A 467 3.62 -11.97 7.38
CA VAL A 467 4.74 -11.80 6.45
C VAL A 467 4.85 -13.11 5.67
N SER A 468 4.76 -13.04 4.35
CA SER A 468 4.77 -14.23 3.50
C SER A 468 5.89 -14.21 2.48
N GLY A 469 6.17 -15.37 1.90
CA GLY A 469 7.17 -15.48 0.83
C GLY A 469 8.61 -15.22 1.29
N CYS A 470 8.94 -15.52 2.53
CA CYS A 470 10.31 -15.37 3.03
C CYS A 470 11.19 -16.51 2.53
N SER A 471 11.63 -16.42 1.29
CA SER A 471 12.47 -17.44 0.64
C SER A 471 13.87 -17.58 1.25
N ALA A 472 14.31 -16.61 2.04
CA ALA A 472 15.55 -16.67 2.78
C ALA A 472 15.53 -17.70 3.92
N ILE A 473 14.35 -18.14 4.36
CA ILE A 473 14.19 -19.17 5.38
C ILE A 473 14.46 -20.54 4.76
N ILE A 474 15.33 -21.30 5.42
CA ILE A 474 15.54 -22.73 5.12
C ILE A 474 14.75 -23.52 6.18
N MET A 475 13.60 -24.08 5.77
CA MET A 475 12.64 -24.72 6.67
C MET A 475 12.91 -26.22 6.82
N ASP A 476 12.84 -26.68 8.06
CA ASP A 476 12.79 -28.10 8.44
C ASP A 476 11.61 -28.30 9.41
N GLU A 477 10.40 -28.40 8.87
CA GLU A 477 9.18 -28.50 9.67
C GLU A 477 9.16 -29.79 10.50
N ALA A 478 9.68 -30.88 9.97
CA ALA A 478 9.68 -32.18 10.65
C ALA A 478 10.45 -32.13 11.97
N ASN A 479 11.55 -31.41 12.02
CA ASN A 479 12.40 -31.23 13.20
C ASN A 479 12.10 -29.93 13.95
N LYS A 480 11.07 -29.21 13.56
CA LYS A 480 10.63 -27.94 14.18
C LYS A 480 11.78 -26.93 14.34
N ARG A 481 12.42 -26.65 13.23
CA ARG A 481 13.52 -25.66 13.15
C ARG A 481 13.57 -25.01 11.78
N PHE A 482 14.17 -23.82 11.73
CA PHE A 482 14.52 -23.15 10.48
C PHE A 482 15.79 -22.32 10.64
N THR A 483 16.44 -22.04 9.52
CA THR A 483 17.62 -21.17 9.47
C THR A 483 17.28 -19.89 8.75
N LEU A 484 17.63 -18.76 9.33
CA LEU A 484 17.45 -17.44 8.74
C LEU A 484 18.61 -16.54 9.13
N ALA A 485 19.21 -15.85 8.14
CA ALA A 485 20.34 -14.94 8.35
C ALA A 485 21.51 -15.58 9.14
N GLY A 486 21.79 -16.86 8.88
CA GLY A 486 22.88 -17.60 9.51
C GLY A 486 22.60 -18.08 10.93
N LYS A 487 21.41 -17.85 11.46
CA LYS A 487 21.00 -18.34 12.78
C LYS A 487 19.94 -19.44 12.65
N GLU A 488 20.07 -20.49 13.49
CA GLU A 488 19.08 -21.55 13.61
C GLU A 488 18.05 -21.22 14.68
N TYR A 489 16.76 -21.32 14.33
CA TYR A 489 15.62 -21.06 15.23
C TYR A 489 14.89 -22.37 15.50
N HIS A 490 14.58 -22.60 16.77
CA HIS A 490 13.86 -23.76 17.26
C HIS A 490 12.52 -23.36 17.84
N GLU A 491 11.65 -24.34 18.06
CA GLU A 491 10.38 -24.11 18.74
C GLU A 491 10.61 -23.42 20.09
N GLY A 492 9.89 -22.32 20.32
CA GLY A 492 10.02 -21.54 21.54
C GLY A 492 11.00 -20.37 21.48
N ASP A 493 11.84 -20.29 20.46
CA ASP A 493 12.68 -19.10 20.23
C ASP A 493 11.79 -17.92 19.88
N VAL A 494 12.20 -16.71 20.29
CA VAL A 494 11.41 -15.49 20.06
C VAL A 494 11.87 -14.79 18.80
N ILE A 495 10.91 -14.46 17.95
CA ILE A 495 11.11 -13.57 16.79
C ILE A 495 10.03 -12.50 16.76
N SER A 496 10.31 -11.44 16.05
CA SER A 496 9.37 -10.35 15.78
C SER A 496 9.33 -10.06 14.28
N PHE A 497 8.18 -9.69 13.77
CA PHE A 497 8.06 -9.27 12.38
C PHE A 497 6.93 -8.26 12.18
N ASP A 498 7.10 -7.44 11.16
CA ASP A 498 6.21 -6.34 10.84
C ASP A 498 5.48 -6.63 9.52
N GLY A 499 4.20 -6.92 9.63
CA GLY A 499 3.34 -7.18 8.48
C GLY A 499 3.07 -5.96 7.60
N THR A 500 3.38 -4.77 8.08
CA THR A 500 3.25 -3.51 7.33
C THR A 500 4.46 -3.27 6.43
N THR A 501 5.65 -3.60 6.89
CA THR A 501 6.91 -3.40 6.15
C THR A 501 7.49 -4.67 5.55
N GLY A 502 7.16 -5.84 6.10
CA GLY A 502 7.75 -7.12 5.74
C GLY A 502 9.06 -7.43 6.47
N ASN A 503 9.50 -6.58 7.36
CA ASN A 503 10.75 -6.75 8.10
C ASN A 503 10.62 -7.84 9.18
N ILE A 504 11.68 -8.64 9.33
CA ILE A 504 11.79 -9.71 10.33
C ILE A 504 12.97 -9.38 11.25
N TYR A 505 12.77 -9.56 12.54
CA TYR A 505 13.76 -9.22 13.58
C TYR A 505 14.05 -10.41 14.48
N ASP A 506 15.29 -10.53 14.95
CA ASP A 506 15.65 -11.49 15.96
C ASP A 506 15.24 -11.00 17.35
N GLY A 507 14.66 -11.89 18.14
CA GLY A 507 14.27 -11.59 19.52
C GLY A 507 12.99 -10.81 19.67
N GLU A 508 12.79 -10.28 20.87
CA GLU A 508 11.58 -9.58 21.27
C GLU A 508 11.64 -8.09 20.96
N ILE A 509 10.61 -7.57 20.30
CA ILE A 509 10.34 -6.14 20.17
C ILE A 509 8.95 -5.91 20.76
N ARG A 510 8.86 -5.03 21.76
CA ARG A 510 7.61 -4.70 22.43
C ARG A 510 6.58 -4.17 21.43
N THR A 511 5.34 -4.69 21.53
CA THR A 511 4.19 -4.21 20.77
C THR A 511 3.27 -3.36 21.63
N VAL A 512 2.53 -2.45 20.99
CA VAL A 512 1.48 -1.64 21.60
C VAL A 512 0.18 -1.88 20.85
N ASP A 513 -0.93 -2.00 21.59
CA ASP A 513 -2.24 -2.23 21.00
C ASP A 513 -2.71 -1.02 20.19
N ALA A 514 -3.56 -1.27 19.18
CA ALA A 514 -4.19 -0.23 18.42
C ALA A 514 -5.12 0.61 19.30
N VAL A 515 -4.93 1.93 19.27
CA VAL A 515 -5.80 2.89 19.97
C VAL A 515 -6.55 3.70 18.91
N ILE A 516 -7.87 3.54 18.90
CA ILE A 516 -8.76 4.29 18.01
C ILE A 516 -9.20 5.56 18.76
N ALA A 517 -8.72 6.71 18.30
CA ALA A 517 -9.10 8.01 18.86
C ALA A 517 -10.51 8.46 18.41
N GLY A 518 -11.09 9.44 19.12
CA GLY A 518 -12.42 9.98 18.78
C GLY A 518 -12.50 10.61 17.40
N GLU A 519 -11.39 11.12 16.87
CA GLU A 519 -11.30 11.68 15.53
C GLU A 519 -11.59 10.64 14.44
N PHE A 520 -11.23 9.38 14.66
CA PHE A 520 -11.56 8.29 13.75
C PHE A 520 -13.08 8.20 13.55
N GLY A 521 -13.84 8.22 14.63
CA GLY A 521 -15.31 8.19 14.59
C GLY A 521 -15.90 9.38 13.84
N ARG A 522 -15.34 10.58 14.04
CA ARG A 522 -15.78 11.79 13.33
C ARG A 522 -15.56 11.69 11.83
N ILE A 523 -14.37 11.29 11.42
CA ILE A 523 -14.02 11.11 10.01
C ILE A 523 -14.91 10.06 9.35
N MET A 524 -15.13 8.94 10.03
CA MET A 524 -15.98 7.86 9.49
C MET A 524 -17.45 8.28 9.40
N ALA A 525 -17.96 9.09 10.33
CA ALA A 525 -19.30 9.65 10.25
C ALA A 525 -19.44 10.59 9.04
N TRP A 526 -18.46 11.41 8.78
CA TRP A 526 -18.43 12.26 7.58
C TRP A 526 -18.33 11.42 6.29
N ALA A 527 -17.51 10.37 6.28
CA ALA A 527 -17.42 9.46 5.15
C ALA A 527 -18.78 8.83 4.85
N ASP A 528 -19.49 8.34 5.85
CA ASP A 528 -20.82 7.76 5.68
C ASP A 528 -21.86 8.76 5.14
N LYS A 529 -21.72 10.02 5.51
CA LYS A 529 -22.60 11.10 5.03
C LYS A 529 -22.44 11.34 3.53
N TYR A 530 -21.24 11.21 2.98
CA TYR A 530 -20.94 11.58 1.59
C TYR A 530 -20.87 10.40 0.62
N ARG A 531 -20.66 9.17 1.09
CA ARG A 531 -20.60 8.00 0.20
C ARG A 531 -21.97 7.60 -0.31
N SER A 532 -22.01 7.06 -1.53
CA SER A 532 -23.20 6.42 -2.09
C SER A 532 -23.07 4.90 -2.12
N LEU A 533 -21.87 4.37 -2.32
CA LEU A 533 -21.62 2.94 -2.21
C LEU A 533 -21.88 2.45 -0.79
N ARG A 534 -22.57 1.34 -0.67
CA ARG A 534 -22.64 0.59 0.58
C ARG A 534 -21.39 -0.24 0.75
N VAL A 535 -21.03 -0.54 1.99
CA VAL A 535 -19.87 -1.35 2.31
C VAL A 535 -20.31 -2.57 3.10
N ARG A 536 -20.14 -3.73 2.49
CA ARG A 536 -20.36 -5.03 3.12
C ARG A 536 -19.02 -5.68 3.45
N THR A 537 -19.07 -6.80 4.13
CA THR A 537 -17.88 -7.56 4.51
C THR A 537 -17.90 -8.99 3.97
N ASN A 538 -16.72 -9.54 3.76
CA ASN A 538 -16.52 -10.96 3.52
C ASN A 538 -16.30 -11.61 4.90
N ALA A 539 -17.25 -12.37 5.38
CA ALA A 539 -17.20 -12.98 6.71
C ALA A 539 -17.83 -14.36 6.70
N ASP A 540 -17.13 -15.31 7.28
CA ASP A 540 -17.55 -16.72 7.33
C ASP A 540 -17.89 -17.17 8.75
N THR A 541 -17.57 -16.36 9.76
CA THR A 541 -17.81 -16.64 11.18
C THR A 541 -18.60 -15.52 11.85
N PRO A 542 -19.36 -15.83 12.91
CA PRO A 542 -20.06 -14.80 13.68
C PRO A 542 -19.13 -13.76 14.30
N SER A 543 -17.94 -14.16 14.71
CA SER A 543 -16.91 -13.27 15.26
C SER A 543 -16.46 -12.24 14.24
N ASP A 544 -16.13 -12.67 13.02
CA ASP A 544 -15.73 -11.79 11.93
C ASP A 544 -16.88 -10.84 11.54
N ALA A 545 -18.10 -11.37 11.50
CA ALA A 545 -19.28 -10.57 11.18
C ALA A 545 -19.53 -9.46 12.22
N ARG A 546 -19.42 -9.77 13.50
CA ARG A 546 -19.53 -8.78 14.59
C ARG A 546 -18.43 -7.73 14.51
N LYS A 547 -17.21 -8.15 14.30
CA LYS A 547 -16.07 -7.22 14.15
C LYS A 547 -16.27 -6.27 12.97
N ALA A 548 -16.70 -6.81 11.83
CA ALA A 548 -16.98 -5.99 10.67
C ALA A 548 -18.11 -4.98 10.92
N ARG A 549 -19.17 -5.38 11.63
CA ARG A 549 -20.25 -4.47 12.01
C ARG A 549 -19.77 -3.35 12.95
N GLU A 550 -18.94 -3.66 13.91
CA GLU A 550 -18.31 -2.66 14.78
C GLU A 550 -17.51 -1.64 13.95
N LEU A 551 -16.89 -2.09 12.86
CA LEU A 551 -16.15 -1.25 11.94
C LEU A 551 -17.02 -0.56 10.89
N GLY A 552 -18.34 -0.80 10.89
CA GLY A 552 -19.31 -0.11 10.06
C GLY A 552 -19.81 -0.87 8.84
N ALA A 553 -19.61 -2.19 8.76
CA ALA A 553 -20.17 -3.00 7.67
C ALA A 553 -21.69 -3.02 7.71
N GLU A 554 -22.29 -2.91 6.53
CA GLU A 554 -23.75 -2.83 6.33
C GLU A 554 -24.39 -4.14 5.88
N GLY A 555 -23.61 -5.22 5.90
CA GLY A 555 -24.05 -6.55 5.51
C GLY A 555 -22.87 -7.47 5.26
N ILE A 556 -23.17 -8.71 4.92
CA ILE A 556 -22.18 -9.67 4.41
C ILE A 556 -22.37 -9.78 2.91
N GLY A 557 -21.35 -9.42 2.13
CA GLY A 557 -21.36 -9.54 0.68
C GLY A 557 -20.86 -10.89 0.19
N LEU A 558 -20.14 -11.61 1.03
CA LEU A 558 -19.66 -12.96 0.75
C LEU A 558 -19.50 -13.74 2.04
N CYS A 559 -20.27 -14.82 2.15
CA CYS A 559 -20.06 -15.89 3.12
C CYS A 559 -19.65 -17.13 2.33
N ARG A 560 -18.45 -17.62 2.55
CA ARG A 560 -17.90 -18.81 1.89
C ARG A 560 -18.19 -20.02 2.74
N THR A 561 -19.17 -20.82 2.30
CA THR A 561 -19.65 -21.96 3.10
C THR A 561 -18.60 -23.05 3.30
N GLU A 562 -17.63 -23.18 2.38
CA GLU A 562 -16.54 -24.15 2.50
C GLU A 562 -15.68 -23.98 3.74
N HIS A 563 -15.49 -22.76 4.20
CA HIS A 563 -14.68 -22.49 5.39
C HIS A 563 -15.32 -23.05 6.68
N MET A 564 -16.63 -23.21 6.67
CA MET A 564 -17.36 -23.76 7.82
C MET A 564 -17.10 -25.25 8.04
N PHE A 565 -16.70 -25.99 7.01
CA PHE A 565 -16.49 -27.43 7.07
C PHE A 565 -15.22 -27.85 7.82
N PHE A 566 -14.30 -26.93 8.04
CA PHE A 566 -13.04 -27.22 8.74
C PHE A 566 -13.12 -27.08 10.26
N GLU A 567 -14.22 -26.59 10.81
CA GLU A 567 -14.37 -26.41 12.25
C GLU A 567 -14.88 -27.68 12.93
N GLY A 568 -14.20 -28.09 14.00
CA GLY A 568 -14.61 -29.23 14.84
C GLY A 568 -14.72 -30.53 14.06
N ASP A 569 -15.81 -31.27 14.32
CA ASP A 569 -16.08 -32.57 13.70
C ASP A 569 -16.73 -32.49 12.31
N ARG A 570 -16.92 -31.29 11.79
CA ARG A 570 -17.65 -31.07 10.53
C ARG A 570 -16.93 -31.66 9.34
N ILE A 571 -15.61 -31.59 9.35
CA ILE A 571 -14.78 -32.12 8.25
C ILE A 571 -14.98 -33.63 8.08
N ASP A 572 -15.16 -34.36 9.16
CA ASP A 572 -15.37 -35.80 9.10
C ASP A 572 -16.66 -36.18 8.36
N ALA A 573 -17.76 -35.50 8.66
CA ALA A 573 -19.03 -35.69 7.97
C ALA A 573 -18.95 -35.29 6.50
N PHE A 574 -18.24 -34.23 6.18
CA PHE A 574 -18.03 -33.77 4.82
C PHE A 574 -17.17 -34.74 4.00
N ARG A 575 -16.13 -35.33 4.60
CA ARG A 575 -15.29 -36.37 4.01
C ARG A 575 -16.10 -37.63 3.74
N GLU A 576 -17.01 -38.00 4.64
CA GLU A 576 -17.92 -39.10 4.43
C GLU A 576 -18.82 -38.90 3.21
N MET A 577 -19.32 -37.67 3.04
CA MET A 577 -20.13 -37.32 1.88
C MET A 577 -19.33 -37.43 0.57
N ILE A 578 -18.10 -36.93 0.54
CA ILE A 578 -17.21 -36.99 -0.62
C ILE A 578 -16.93 -38.45 -1.03
N CYS A 579 -16.73 -39.33 -0.06
CA CYS A 579 -16.41 -40.75 -0.30
C CYS A 579 -17.63 -41.64 -0.47
N SER A 580 -18.82 -41.09 -0.64
CA SER A 580 -20.06 -41.84 -0.89
C SER A 580 -20.14 -42.34 -2.33
N ASP A 581 -20.56 -43.56 -2.53
CA ASP A 581 -20.71 -44.20 -3.86
C ASP A 581 -22.10 -43.95 -4.48
N THR A 582 -23.10 -43.71 -3.67
CA THR A 582 -24.48 -43.56 -4.12
C THR A 582 -25.10 -42.26 -3.66
N THR A 583 -26.15 -41.84 -4.36
CA THR A 583 -26.91 -40.62 -3.96
C THR A 583 -27.48 -40.78 -2.54
N LYS A 584 -27.96 -41.97 -2.21
CA LYS A 584 -28.51 -42.25 -0.90
C LYS A 584 -27.47 -42.08 0.22
N GLU A 585 -26.25 -42.59 0.01
CA GLU A 585 -25.15 -42.43 0.98
C GLU A 585 -24.76 -40.98 1.13
N ARG A 586 -24.71 -40.20 0.03
CA ARG A 586 -24.46 -38.77 0.04
C ARG A 586 -25.50 -38.03 0.83
N GLU A 587 -26.78 -38.32 0.58
CA GLU A 587 -27.90 -37.69 1.31
C GLU A 587 -27.81 -37.99 2.83
N GLU A 588 -27.49 -39.23 3.21
CA GLU A 588 -27.32 -39.61 4.61
C GLU A 588 -26.16 -38.83 5.27
N ALA A 589 -25.04 -38.65 4.58
CA ALA A 589 -23.93 -37.84 5.07
C ALA A 589 -24.30 -36.34 5.15
N LEU A 590 -25.03 -35.82 4.16
CA LEU A 590 -25.48 -34.43 4.13
C LEU A 590 -26.50 -34.15 5.25
N GLU A 591 -27.35 -35.11 5.64
CA GLU A 591 -28.24 -34.95 6.80
C GLU A 591 -27.50 -34.71 8.11
N LYS A 592 -26.25 -35.21 8.26
CA LYS A 592 -25.39 -34.92 9.40
C LYS A 592 -24.83 -33.52 9.36
N ILE A 593 -24.57 -32.99 8.18
CA ILE A 593 -23.98 -31.66 7.96
C ILE A 593 -25.03 -30.57 8.11
N LEU A 594 -26.26 -30.79 7.65
CA LEU A 594 -27.33 -29.80 7.59
C LEU A 594 -27.55 -29.06 8.91
N PRO A 595 -27.72 -29.75 10.09
CA PRO A 595 -27.91 -29.05 11.34
C PRO A 595 -26.74 -28.17 11.75
N LEU A 596 -25.51 -28.59 11.40
CA LEU A 596 -24.29 -27.84 11.70
C LEU A 596 -24.21 -26.53 10.87
N GLN A 597 -24.46 -26.64 9.57
CA GLN A 597 -24.54 -25.44 8.71
C GLN A 597 -25.69 -24.52 9.06
N GLN A 598 -26.86 -25.09 9.37
CA GLN A 598 -28.01 -24.30 9.84
C GLN A 598 -27.63 -23.48 11.08
N GLY A 599 -26.98 -24.08 12.05
CA GLY A 599 -26.51 -23.41 13.26
C GLY A 599 -25.52 -22.29 12.97
N ASP A 600 -24.63 -22.50 12.00
CA ASP A 600 -23.68 -21.48 11.56
C ASP A 600 -24.38 -20.28 10.94
N PHE A 601 -25.34 -20.52 10.06
CA PHE A 601 -26.11 -19.46 9.43
C PHE A 601 -27.00 -18.72 10.44
N GLU A 602 -27.59 -19.41 11.40
CA GLU A 602 -28.35 -18.78 12.49
C GLU A 602 -27.50 -17.73 13.22
N LYS A 603 -26.27 -18.11 13.58
CA LYS A 603 -25.34 -17.21 14.28
C LYS A 603 -24.91 -16.03 13.43
N LEU A 604 -24.72 -16.23 12.12
CA LEU A 604 -24.40 -15.15 11.19
C LEU A 604 -25.57 -14.16 11.06
N TYR A 605 -26.80 -14.65 10.94
CA TYR A 605 -27.97 -13.79 10.88
C TYR A 605 -28.17 -13.01 12.19
N GLU A 606 -27.95 -13.63 13.33
CA GLU A 606 -27.98 -12.97 14.63
C GLU A 606 -26.91 -11.87 14.72
N ALA A 607 -25.68 -12.19 14.29
CA ALA A 607 -24.57 -11.22 14.30
C ALA A 607 -24.84 -10.00 13.41
N MET A 608 -25.55 -10.18 12.32
CA MET A 608 -25.84 -9.10 11.35
C MET A 608 -27.12 -8.32 11.63
N GLU A 609 -27.95 -8.77 12.57
CA GLU A 609 -29.16 -8.07 13.07
C GLU A 609 -30.07 -7.52 11.96
N GLY A 610 -30.37 -8.34 10.97
CA GLY A 610 -31.25 -7.96 9.88
C GLY A 610 -30.59 -7.30 8.67
N ASN A 611 -29.28 -7.02 8.74
CA ASN A 611 -28.54 -6.56 7.56
C ASN A 611 -28.41 -7.69 6.53
N PRO A 612 -28.29 -7.36 5.23
CA PRO A 612 -28.17 -8.38 4.19
C PRO A 612 -27.01 -9.34 4.39
N VAL A 613 -27.25 -10.62 4.10
CA VAL A 613 -26.21 -11.66 4.13
C VAL A 613 -26.28 -12.45 2.84
N THR A 614 -25.22 -12.39 2.05
CA THR A 614 -25.07 -13.17 0.82
C THR A 614 -24.28 -14.43 1.12
N ILE A 615 -24.93 -15.58 0.94
CA ILE A 615 -24.32 -16.89 1.20
C ILE A 615 -24.01 -17.54 -0.15
N ARG A 616 -22.72 -17.80 -0.36
CA ARG A 616 -22.25 -18.50 -1.55
C ARG A 616 -22.22 -20.00 -1.28
N PHE A 617 -22.78 -20.76 -2.19
CA PHE A 617 -22.74 -22.21 -2.13
C PHE A 617 -21.33 -22.74 -2.32
N LEU A 618 -21.10 -23.99 -1.97
CA LEU A 618 -19.83 -24.67 -2.04
C LEU A 618 -19.11 -24.39 -3.38
N ASP A 619 -17.91 -23.88 -3.32
CA ASP A 619 -17.14 -23.46 -4.49
C ASP A 619 -15.89 -24.31 -4.79
N PRO A 620 -15.01 -24.65 -3.82
CA PRO A 620 -13.79 -25.37 -4.14
C PRO A 620 -14.01 -26.81 -4.61
N PRO A 621 -13.05 -27.38 -5.38
CA PRO A 621 -13.08 -28.79 -5.73
C PRO A 621 -13.04 -29.68 -4.51
N LEU A 622 -13.66 -30.87 -4.60
CA LEU A 622 -13.76 -31.79 -3.46
C LEU A 622 -12.40 -32.30 -2.95
N HIS A 623 -11.38 -32.33 -3.81
CA HIS A 623 -10.05 -32.80 -3.38
C HIS A 623 -9.41 -31.93 -2.29
N GLU A 624 -9.85 -30.68 -2.13
CA GLU A 624 -9.34 -29.77 -1.08
C GLU A 624 -9.75 -30.21 0.33
N PHE A 625 -10.76 -31.02 0.45
CA PHE A 625 -11.31 -31.45 1.73
C PHE A 625 -10.88 -32.87 2.16
N VAL A 626 -10.28 -33.63 1.25
CA VAL A 626 -9.89 -35.00 1.53
C VAL A 626 -8.67 -35.09 2.45
N PRO A 627 -8.57 -36.11 3.30
CA PRO A 627 -7.46 -36.25 4.22
C PRO A 627 -6.15 -36.57 3.49
N THR A 628 -5.04 -36.08 4.01
CA THR A 628 -3.69 -36.37 3.54
C THR A 628 -2.93 -37.29 4.50
N GLU A 629 -3.28 -37.24 5.78
CA GLU A 629 -2.63 -38.03 6.83
C GLU A 629 -3.19 -39.46 6.90
N GLU A 630 -2.31 -40.44 7.08
CA GLU A 630 -2.70 -41.87 7.17
C GLU A 630 -3.73 -42.15 8.26
N ALA A 631 -3.60 -41.52 9.43
CA ALA A 631 -4.53 -41.68 10.54
C ALA A 631 -5.94 -41.20 10.18
N ASP A 632 -6.07 -40.07 9.48
CA ASP A 632 -7.34 -39.51 9.04
C ASP A 632 -7.97 -40.35 7.93
N ILE A 633 -7.15 -40.91 7.03
CA ILE A 633 -7.60 -41.83 5.96
C ILE A 633 -8.16 -43.11 6.59
N LYS A 634 -7.49 -43.65 7.60
CA LYS A 634 -7.96 -44.84 8.32
C LYS A 634 -9.28 -44.58 9.05
N LYS A 635 -9.40 -43.46 9.71
CA LYS A 635 -10.63 -43.03 10.39
C LYS A 635 -11.80 -42.94 9.43
N LEU A 636 -11.57 -42.36 8.27
CA LEU A 636 -12.59 -42.27 7.21
C LEU A 636 -12.94 -43.64 6.64
N ALA A 637 -11.96 -44.48 6.42
CA ALA A 637 -12.17 -45.85 5.95
C ALA A 637 -13.07 -46.65 6.92
N ASP A 638 -12.79 -46.57 8.22
CA ASP A 638 -13.58 -47.21 9.27
C ASP A 638 -15.02 -46.69 9.30
N ALA A 639 -15.18 -45.38 9.21
CA ALA A 639 -16.49 -44.70 9.19
C ALA A 639 -17.36 -45.11 7.99
N LYS A 640 -16.74 -45.33 6.83
CA LYS A 640 -17.42 -45.70 5.59
C LYS A 640 -17.52 -47.20 5.36
N GLY A 641 -16.91 -48.02 6.20
CA GLY A 641 -16.84 -49.46 6.01
C GLY A 641 -16.07 -49.90 4.75
N LYS A 642 -15.06 -49.09 4.37
CA LYS A 642 -14.19 -49.33 3.22
C LYS A 642 -12.75 -49.57 3.64
N SER A 643 -11.94 -50.14 2.77
CA SER A 643 -10.52 -50.32 3.05
C SER A 643 -9.77 -48.96 2.88
N VAL A 644 -8.59 -48.90 3.49
CA VAL A 644 -7.69 -47.72 3.31
C VAL A 644 -7.33 -47.55 1.85
N GLU A 645 -7.11 -48.64 1.11
CA GLU A 645 -6.78 -48.62 -0.31
C GLU A 645 -7.94 -48.09 -1.16
N GLU A 646 -9.19 -48.44 -0.82
CA GLU A 646 -10.39 -47.94 -1.50
C GLU A 646 -10.52 -46.40 -1.29
N ILE A 647 -10.27 -45.89 -0.06
CA ILE A 647 -10.31 -44.46 0.23
C ILE A 647 -9.19 -43.72 -0.53
N LYS A 648 -7.98 -44.25 -0.53
CA LYS A 648 -6.86 -43.69 -1.31
C LYS A 648 -7.17 -43.62 -2.80
N ALA A 649 -7.82 -44.65 -3.35
CA ALA A 649 -8.23 -44.65 -4.75
C ALA A 649 -9.27 -43.55 -5.06
N ILE A 650 -10.22 -43.33 -4.15
CA ILE A 650 -11.19 -42.24 -4.29
C ILE A 650 -10.49 -40.88 -4.23
N ILE A 651 -9.57 -40.66 -3.29
CA ILE A 651 -8.79 -39.45 -3.16
C ILE A 651 -8.01 -39.21 -4.45
N ASP A 652 -7.30 -40.19 -4.97
CA ASP A 652 -6.53 -40.09 -6.21
C ASP A 652 -7.41 -39.74 -7.41
N SER A 653 -8.63 -40.27 -7.46
CA SER A 653 -9.59 -40.02 -8.54
C SER A 653 -10.11 -38.58 -8.54
N LEU A 654 -10.05 -37.88 -7.41
CA LEU A 654 -10.50 -36.50 -7.27
C LEU A 654 -9.41 -35.49 -7.67
N HIS A 655 -8.16 -35.94 -7.82
CA HIS A 655 -7.07 -35.06 -8.22
C HIS A 655 -7.27 -34.54 -9.63
N GLU A 656 -7.17 -33.22 -9.81
CA GLU A 656 -7.32 -32.58 -11.10
C GLU A 656 -6.02 -31.87 -11.50
N PHE A 657 -5.69 -31.89 -12.80
CA PHE A 657 -4.53 -31.15 -13.33
C PHE A 657 -4.69 -29.65 -13.24
N ASN A 658 -5.92 -29.16 -13.41
CA ASN A 658 -6.25 -27.74 -13.32
C ASN A 658 -7.51 -27.53 -12.46
N PRO A 659 -7.38 -27.61 -11.15
CA PRO A 659 -8.52 -27.54 -10.22
C PRO A 659 -9.37 -26.28 -10.37
N MET A 660 -8.74 -25.15 -10.68
CA MET A 660 -9.44 -23.87 -10.81
C MET A 660 -10.42 -23.83 -11.98
N MET A 661 -10.21 -24.65 -12.99
CA MET A 661 -11.07 -24.79 -14.18
C MET A 661 -11.81 -26.12 -14.22
N GLY A 662 -11.77 -26.88 -13.13
CA GLY A 662 -12.28 -28.22 -13.04
C GLY A 662 -13.66 -28.36 -12.41
N HIS A 663 -13.83 -29.46 -11.68
CA HIS A 663 -15.08 -29.84 -11.04
C HIS A 663 -15.28 -29.10 -9.71
N ARG A 664 -15.76 -27.86 -9.80
CA ARG A 664 -16.03 -27.02 -8.63
C ARG A 664 -17.25 -26.11 -8.88
N GLY A 665 -17.65 -25.37 -7.85
CA GLY A 665 -18.71 -24.38 -7.93
C GLY A 665 -20.05 -24.96 -8.35
N CYS A 666 -20.74 -24.30 -9.25
CA CYS A 666 -22.04 -24.77 -9.76
C CYS A 666 -21.96 -26.15 -10.45
N ARG A 667 -20.77 -26.53 -10.93
CA ARG A 667 -20.57 -27.85 -11.54
C ARG A 667 -20.76 -28.99 -10.53
N LEU A 668 -20.41 -28.75 -9.28
CA LEU A 668 -20.72 -29.68 -8.17
C LEU A 668 -22.22 -29.76 -7.92
N ALA A 669 -22.93 -28.61 -7.97
CA ALA A 669 -24.37 -28.58 -7.79
C ALA A 669 -25.12 -29.24 -8.95
N VAL A 670 -24.57 -29.24 -10.15
CA VAL A 670 -25.12 -29.98 -11.30
C VAL A 670 -24.88 -31.48 -11.17
N THR A 671 -23.69 -31.89 -10.79
CA THR A 671 -23.32 -33.31 -10.63
C THR A 671 -23.97 -33.92 -9.39
N TYR A 672 -23.99 -33.18 -8.29
CA TYR A 672 -24.52 -33.61 -6.99
C TYR A 672 -25.57 -32.63 -6.48
N PRO A 673 -26.80 -32.62 -7.09
CA PRO A 673 -27.84 -31.65 -6.72
C PRO A 673 -28.23 -31.68 -5.24
N GLU A 674 -28.03 -32.80 -4.56
CA GLU A 674 -28.32 -32.98 -3.15
C GLU A 674 -27.51 -32.07 -2.25
N ILE A 675 -26.31 -31.63 -2.68
CA ILE A 675 -25.51 -30.65 -1.95
C ILE A 675 -26.22 -29.28 -1.95
N ALA A 676 -26.71 -28.85 -3.11
CA ALA A 676 -27.45 -27.60 -3.24
C ALA A 676 -28.76 -27.61 -2.44
N ARG A 677 -29.47 -28.77 -2.41
CA ARG A 677 -30.66 -28.93 -1.59
C ARG A 677 -30.36 -28.80 -0.10
N MET A 678 -29.28 -29.44 0.36
CA MET A 678 -28.86 -29.36 1.75
C MET A 678 -28.53 -27.94 2.16
N GLN A 679 -27.70 -27.24 1.36
CA GLN A 679 -27.30 -25.88 1.67
C GLN A 679 -28.51 -24.92 1.65
N THR A 680 -29.40 -25.07 0.70
CA THR A 680 -30.62 -24.25 0.64
C THR A 680 -31.51 -24.49 1.87
N ALA A 681 -31.73 -25.74 2.25
CA ALA A 681 -32.51 -26.06 3.44
C ALA A 681 -31.89 -25.47 4.70
N ALA A 682 -30.56 -25.55 4.85
CA ALA A 682 -29.84 -24.97 5.98
C ALA A 682 -30.01 -23.44 6.07
N VAL A 683 -29.87 -22.74 4.94
CA VAL A 683 -30.04 -21.27 4.85
C VAL A 683 -31.48 -20.88 5.23
N ILE A 684 -32.47 -21.51 4.62
CA ILE A 684 -33.88 -21.14 4.80
C ILE A 684 -34.37 -21.46 6.22
N ARG A 685 -34.02 -22.62 6.75
CA ARG A 685 -34.38 -22.99 8.13
C ARG A 685 -33.75 -22.04 9.15
N ALA A 686 -32.48 -21.67 8.94
CA ALA A 686 -31.81 -20.68 9.78
C ALA A 686 -32.51 -19.33 9.74
N ALA A 687 -32.82 -18.85 8.54
CA ALA A 687 -33.52 -17.57 8.36
C ALA A 687 -34.91 -17.56 8.99
N ILE A 688 -35.68 -18.64 8.83
CA ILE A 688 -37.00 -18.78 9.43
C ILE A 688 -36.92 -18.70 10.95
N LYS A 689 -35.97 -19.43 11.54
CA LYS A 689 -35.77 -19.44 12.99
C LYS A 689 -35.41 -18.08 13.54
N VAL A 690 -34.41 -17.42 12.96
CA VAL A 690 -33.92 -16.12 13.41
C VAL A 690 -35.00 -15.03 13.21
N LYS A 691 -35.71 -15.04 12.09
CA LYS A 691 -36.82 -14.11 11.84
C LYS A 691 -37.96 -14.30 12.83
N GLY A 692 -38.25 -15.54 13.21
CA GLY A 692 -39.22 -15.87 14.23
C GLY A 692 -38.87 -15.31 15.61
N GLU A 693 -37.60 -15.32 15.97
CA GLU A 693 -37.07 -14.77 17.21
C GLU A 693 -36.95 -13.24 17.17
N HIS A 694 -36.76 -12.66 15.99
CA HIS A 694 -36.58 -11.22 15.75
C HIS A 694 -37.48 -10.72 14.60
N PRO A 695 -38.83 -10.67 14.81
CA PRO A 695 -39.77 -10.27 13.74
C PRO A 695 -39.53 -8.85 13.20
N GLU A 696 -38.90 -7.99 13.98
CA GLU A 696 -38.55 -6.62 13.62
C GLU A 696 -37.43 -6.51 12.58
N TRP A 697 -36.63 -7.56 12.41
CA TRP A 697 -35.57 -7.56 11.42
C TRP A 697 -36.06 -7.84 10.02
N LYS A 698 -35.61 -7.05 9.06
CA LYS A 698 -35.82 -7.28 7.63
C LYS A 698 -34.83 -8.33 7.15
N LEU A 699 -35.13 -9.59 7.35
CA LEU A 699 -34.25 -10.70 7.02
C LEU A 699 -34.67 -11.34 5.70
N VAL A 700 -33.88 -11.09 4.65
CA VAL A 700 -34.06 -11.62 3.31
C VAL A 700 -32.78 -12.35 2.90
N PRO A 701 -32.76 -13.69 2.96
CA PRO A 701 -31.59 -14.44 2.52
C PRO A 701 -31.22 -14.17 1.07
N GLU A 702 -29.95 -13.96 0.81
CA GLU A 702 -29.38 -13.83 -0.53
C GLU A 702 -28.52 -15.07 -0.81
N ILE A 703 -28.98 -15.93 -1.72
CA ILE A 703 -28.29 -17.16 -2.08
C ILE A 703 -27.56 -16.93 -3.38
N MET A 704 -26.26 -17.15 -3.36
CA MET A 704 -25.37 -16.90 -4.50
C MET A 704 -24.78 -18.19 -5.05
N ILE A 705 -25.01 -18.42 -6.35
CA ILE A 705 -24.50 -19.58 -7.07
C ILE A 705 -23.16 -19.23 -7.69
N PRO A 706 -22.05 -19.91 -7.36
CA PRO A 706 -20.74 -19.60 -7.90
C PRO A 706 -20.48 -20.21 -9.27
N LEU A 707 -19.54 -19.62 -10.01
CA LEU A 707 -18.92 -20.19 -11.21
C LEU A 707 -19.86 -20.41 -12.41
N ILE A 708 -20.94 -19.67 -12.50
CA ILE A 708 -21.87 -19.76 -13.63
C ILE A 708 -21.22 -19.24 -14.89
N GLY A 709 -21.29 -20.03 -15.96
CA GLY A 709 -20.84 -19.66 -17.31
C GLY A 709 -21.94 -19.67 -18.34
N ASP A 710 -23.06 -20.33 -18.06
CA ASP A 710 -24.17 -20.50 -18.98
C ASP A 710 -25.52 -20.28 -18.26
N ASN A 711 -26.44 -19.64 -18.93
CA ASN A 711 -27.78 -19.40 -18.38
C ASN A 711 -28.54 -20.69 -18.02
N LYS A 712 -28.25 -21.77 -18.71
CA LYS A 712 -28.87 -23.07 -18.42
C LYS A 712 -28.31 -23.73 -17.17
N GLU A 713 -27.02 -23.53 -16.91
CA GLU A 713 -26.42 -23.93 -15.62
C GLU A 713 -27.13 -23.21 -14.46
N PHE A 714 -27.27 -21.89 -14.59
CA PHE A 714 -27.98 -21.08 -13.61
C PHE A 714 -29.42 -21.53 -13.41
N ALA A 715 -30.17 -21.72 -14.49
CA ALA A 715 -31.56 -22.17 -14.46
C ALA A 715 -31.71 -23.54 -13.78
N PHE A 716 -30.77 -24.44 -14.04
CA PHE A 716 -30.78 -25.78 -13.45
C PHE A 716 -30.60 -25.73 -11.92
N VAL A 717 -29.57 -25.02 -11.47
CA VAL A 717 -29.27 -24.89 -10.03
C VAL A 717 -30.35 -24.06 -9.34
N ARG A 718 -30.76 -22.95 -9.95
CA ARG A 718 -31.84 -22.10 -9.42
C ARG A 718 -33.13 -22.88 -9.17
N LYS A 719 -33.51 -23.77 -10.08
CA LYS A 719 -34.70 -24.60 -9.92
C LYS A 719 -34.65 -25.45 -8.66
N ILE A 720 -33.51 -26.07 -8.42
CA ILE A 720 -33.25 -26.87 -7.20
C ILE A 720 -33.36 -26.01 -5.94
N VAL A 721 -32.72 -24.86 -5.95
CA VAL A 721 -32.71 -23.92 -4.83
C VAL A 721 -34.12 -23.40 -4.55
N LYS A 722 -34.83 -22.98 -5.59
CA LYS A 722 -36.18 -22.41 -5.47
C LYS A 722 -37.18 -23.44 -4.95
N GLU A 723 -37.17 -24.62 -5.51
CA GLU A 723 -38.06 -25.70 -5.08
C GLU A 723 -37.82 -26.09 -3.61
N THR A 724 -36.56 -26.20 -3.22
CA THR A 724 -36.17 -26.52 -1.84
C THR A 724 -36.56 -25.40 -0.87
N ALA A 725 -36.27 -24.14 -1.23
CA ALA A 725 -36.60 -22.99 -0.41
C ALA A 725 -38.12 -22.86 -0.20
N ASP A 726 -38.90 -22.94 -1.29
CA ASP A 726 -40.35 -22.84 -1.24
C ASP A 726 -40.97 -23.96 -0.41
N GLU A 727 -40.47 -25.17 -0.55
CA GLU A 727 -40.90 -26.33 0.24
C GLU A 727 -40.64 -26.14 1.73
N GLU A 728 -39.46 -25.68 2.10
CA GLU A 728 -39.08 -25.44 3.51
C GLU A 728 -39.94 -24.32 4.13
N ILE A 729 -40.20 -23.25 3.39
CA ILE A 729 -41.06 -22.13 3.84
C ILE A 729 -42.50 -22.63 4.06
N LYS A 730 -43.02 -23.44 3.13
CA LYS A 730 -44.34 -24.00 3.23
C LYS A 730 -44.48 -24.95 4.42
N LYS A 731 -43.51 -25.83 4.61
CA LYS A 731 -43.47 -26.78 5.76
C LYS A 731 -43.52 -26.03 7.09
N ALA A 732 -42.80 -24.93 7.20
CA ALA A 732 -42.75 -24.12 8.42
C ALA A 732 -43.95 -23.20 8.59
N GLY A 733 -44.79 -23.04 7.58
CA GLY A 733 -45.89 -22.04 7.59
C GLY A 733 -45.38 -20.61 7.78
N ALA A 734 -44.17 -20.33 7.34
CA ALA A 734 -43.49 -19.05 7.53
C ALA A 734 -43.74 -18.09 6.37
N ASP A 735 -43.56 -16.81 6.66
CA ASP A 735 -43.54 -15.73 5.65
C ASP A 735 -42.10 -15.24 5.53
N LEU A 736 -41.39 -15.72 4.51
CA LEU A 736 -39.99 -15.37 4.26
C LEU A 736 -39.79 -15.12 2.77
N SER A 737 -39.24 -13.96 2.46
CA SER A 737 -38.75 -13.64 1.12
C SER A 737 -37.26 -13.97 1.05
N TYR A 738 -36.77 -14.35 -0.12
CA TYR A 738 -35.37 -14.65 -0.36
C TYR A 738 -35.01 -14.27 -1.81
N GLU A 739 -33.72 -14.12 -2.09
CA GLU A 739 -33.23 -13.84 -3.42
C GLU A 739 -32.21 -14.88 -3.86
N ILE A 740 -32.21 -15.21 -5.14
CA ILE A 740 -31.25 -16.10 -5.77
C ILE A 740 -30.52 -15.33 -6.84
N GLY A 741 -29.21 -15.19 -6.68
CA GLY A 741 -28.35 -14.52 -7.63
C GLY A 741 -27.12 -15.35 -7.97
N THR A 742 -26.18 -14.75 -8.67
CA THR A 742 -24.96 -15.43 -9.08
C THR A 742 -23.74 -14.56 -8.92
N MET A 743 -22.60 -15.22 -8.72
CA MET A 743 -21.31 -14.60 -8.85
C MET A 743 -20.93 -14.52 -10.32
N ILE A 744 -20.61 -13.33 -10.80
CA ILE A 744 -20.06 -13.12 -12.14
C ILE A 744 -18.55 -13.18 -12.03
N GLU A 745 -17.97 -14.29 -12.40
CA GLU A 745 -16.54 -14.55 -12.28
C GLU A 745 -15.93 -15.25 -13.50
N ILE A 746 -16.77 -15.61 -14.45
CA ILE A 746 -16.36 -16.17 -15.75
C ILE A 746 -16.64 -15.13 -16.83
N PRO A 747 -15.67 -14.81 -17.70
CA PRO A 747 -15.87 -13.81 -18.77
C PRO A 747 -17.12 -14.04 -19.62
N ARG A 748 -17.44 -15.30 -19.96
CA ARG A 748 -18.63 -15.65 -20.70
C ARG A 748 -19.92 -15.22 -19.99
N ALA A 749 -19.96 -15.38 -18.65
CA ALA A 749 -21.13 -14.94 -17.86
C ALA A 749 -21.33 -13.41 -17.94
N ALA A 750 -20.24 -12.65 -17.89
CA ALA A 750 -20.31 -11.19 -18.04
C ALA A 750 -20.87 -10.78 -19.41
N LEU A 751 -20.44 -11.46 -20.47
CA LEU A 751 -20.90 -11.20 -21.83
C LEU A 751 -22.34 -11.63 -22.09
N THR A 752 -22.86 -12.57 -21.33
CA THR A 752 -24.22 -13.12 -21.47
C THR A 752 -25.10 -12.82 -20.24
N ALA A 753 -24.79 -11.73 -19.55
CA ALA A 753 -25.45 -11.37 -18.30
C ALA A 753 -26.97 -11.17 -18.46
N ASP A 754 -27.43 -10.67 -19.59
CA ASP A 754 -28.85 -10.54 -19.91
C ASP A 754 -29.58 -11.90 -19.93
N GLU A 755 -28.98 -12.92 -20.49
CA GLU A 755 -29.52 -14.27 -20.53
C GLU A 755 -29.63 -14.87 -19.12
N ILE A 756 -28.64 -14.61 -18.28
CA ILE A 756 -28.61 -15.09 -16.89
C ILE A 756 -29.71 -14.42 -16.06
N VAL A 757 -29.94 -13.12 -16.25
CA VAL A 757 -31.04 -12.41 -15.59
C VAL A 757 -32.39 -12.91 -16.09
N LYS A 758 -32.56 -13.16 -17.38
CA LYS A 758 -33.76 -13.77 -17.94
C LYS A 758 -34.03 -15.16 -17.37
N ALA A 759 -32.98 -15.91 -17.03
CA ALA A 759 -33.07 -17.20 -16.36
C ALA A 759 -33.49 -17.09 -14.88
N GLY A 760 -33.56 -15.87 -14.33
CA GLY A 760 -34.09 -15.58 -13.00
C GLY A 760 -33.10 -15.05 -11.97
N ALA A 761 -31.90 -14.64 -12.38
CA ALA A 761 -30.93 -14.03 -11.45
C ALA A 761 -31.47 -12.69 -10.91
N GLU A 762 -31.46 -12.55 -9.60
CA GLU A 762 -32.01 -11.37 -8.91
C GLU A 762 -30.92 -10.38 -8.47
N PHE A 763 -29.68 -10.82 -8.42
CA PHE A 763 -28.50 -9.97 -8.16
C PHE A 763 -27.25 -10.56 -8.79
N PHE A 764 -26.23 -9.70 -8.96
CA PHE A 764 -24.89 -10.08 -9.37
C PHE A 764 -23.89 -9.66 -8.30
N CYS A 765 -22.88 -10.52 -8.07
CA CYS A 765 -21.70 -10.19 -7.31
C CYS A 765 -20.47 -10.54 -8.15
N PHE A 766 -19.61 -9.57 -8.43
CA PHE A 766 -18.40 -9.82 -9.21
C PHE A 766 -17.34 -10.48 -8.35
N GLY A 767 -16.98 -11.72 -8.71
CA GLY A 767 -15.86 -12.46 -8.15
C GLY A 767 -14.59 -12.11 -8.91
N THR A 768 -14.00 -10.97 -8.63
CA THR A 768 -12.93 -10.39 -9.44
C THR A 768 -11.61 -11.15 -9.37
N ASN A 769 -11.40 -11.99 -8.37
CA ASN A 769 -10.22 -12.86 -8.34
C ASN A 769 -10.23 -13.84 -9.53
N ASP A 770 -11.30 -14.59 -9.67
CA ASP A 770 -11.46 -15.55 -10.79
C ASP A 770 -11.66 -14.82 -12.13
N LEU A 771 -12.40 -13.74 -12.14
CA LEU A 771 -12.60 -12.96 -13.35
C LEU A 771 -11.28 -12.41 -13.91
N THR A 772 -10.40 -11.93 -13.03
CA THR A 772 -9.05 -11.50 -13.39
C THR A 772 -8.21 -12.66 -13.90
N GLN A 773 -8.23 -13.78 -13.20
CA GLN A 773 -7.49 -14.99 -13.58
C GLN A 773 -7.85 -15.45 -14.99
N MET A 774 -9.13 -15.51 -15.31
CA MET A 774 -9.60 -15.97 -16.62
C MET A 774 -9.44 -14.93 -17.73
N THR A 775 -9.53 -13.65 -17.39
CA THR A 775 -9.37 -12.56 -18.36
C THR A 775 -7.92 -12.40 -18.80
N TYR A 776 -6.98 -12.46 -17.86
CA TYR A 776 -5.55 -12.44 -18.18
C TYR A 776 -5.01 -13.80 -18.63
N GLY A 777 -5.65 -14.88 -18.24
CA GLY A 777 -5.08 -16.22 -18.40
C GLY A 777 -3.93 -16.50 -17.45
N PHE A 778 -3.89 -15.82 -16.32
CA PHE A 778 -2.88 -15.99 -15.27
C PHE A 778 -3.42 -16.88 -14.16
N SER A 779 -2.62 -17.84 -13.72
CA SER A 779 -2.92 -18.53 -12.47
C SER A 779 -2.61 -17.61 -11.28
N ARG A 780 -3.59 -17.35 -10.43
CA ARG A 780 -3.41 -16.52 -9.24
C ARG A 780 -2.28 -17.05 -8.34
N ASP A 781 -2.19 -18.38 -8.21
CA ASP A 781 -1.21 -19.01 -7.33
C ASP A 781 0.20 -19.07 -7.95
N ASP A 782 0.30 -19.10 -9.29
CA ASP A 782 1.56 -19.25 -10.00
C ASP A 782 2.12 -17.95 -10.58
N SER A 783 1.31 -16.89 -10.69
CA SER A 783 1.70 -15.65 -11.35
C SER A 783 2.90 -14.95 -10.70
N GLY A 784 3.12 -15.15 -9.42
CA GLY A 784 4.28 -14.63 -8.70
C GLY A 784 5.62 -15.03 -9.32
N LYS A 785 5.65 -16.13 -10.06
CA LYS A 785 6.87 -16.62 -10.72
C LYS A 785 7.33 -15.71 -11.87
N PHE A 786 6.44 -14.94 -12.47
CA PHE A 786 6.76 -14.09 -13.63
C PHE A 786 6.36 -12.62 -13.47
N LEU A 787 5.50 -12.26 -12.53
CA LEU A 787 5.04 -10.87 -12.35
C LEU A 787 6.18 -9.89 -12.07
N GLU A 788 7.20 -10.29 -11.32
CA GLU A 788 8.36 -9.44 -11.06
C GLU A 788 9.08 -9.05 -12.37
N ALA A 789 9.25 -10.00 -13.28
CA ALA A 789 9.81 -9.74 -14.61
C ALA A 789 8.92 -8.79 -15.42
N TYR A 790 7.61 -8.92 -15.30
CA TYR A 790 6.64 -8.03 -15.97
C TYR A 790 6.74 -6.59 -15.43
N TYR A 791 6.93 -6.42 -14.14
CA TYR A 791 7.15 -5.10 -13.55
C TYR A 791 8.46 -4.48 -14.04
N ASN A 792 9.54 -5.25 -14.03
CA ASN A 792 10.86 -4.79 -14.48
C ASN A 792 10.88 -4.43 -15.97
N ALA A 793 10.12 -5.16 -16.78
CA ALA A 793 9.95 -4.90 -18.21
C ALA A 793 8.89 -3.83 -18.51
N LYS A 794 8.23 -3.29 -17.48
CA LYS A 794 7.17 -2.27 -17.58
C LYS A 794 5.95 -2.72 -18.41
N ILE A 795 5.69 -4.01 -18.39
CA ILE A 795 4.49 -4.59 -19.01
C ILE A 795 3.28 -4.35 -18.11
N LEU A 796 3.45 -4.54 -16.81
CA LEU A 796 2.45 -4.23 -15.78
C LEU A 796 3.06 -3.30 -14.74
N GLU A 797 2.27 -2.33 -14.29
CA GLU A 797 2.66 -1.43 -13.20
C GLU A 797 2.25 -1.98 -11.83
N ASN A 798 1.18 -2.75 -11.78
CA ASN A 798 0.60 -3.29 -10.55
C ASN A 798 0.22 -4.76 -10.71
N ASP A 799 0.08 -5.44 -9.57
CA ASP A 799 -0.50 -6.78 -9.52
C ASP A 799 -2.00 -6.68 -9.84
N PRO A 800 -2.49 -7.30 -10.93
CA PRO A 800 -3.91 -7.23 -11.29
C PRO A 800 -4.82 -7.94 -10.28
N PHE A 801 -4.30 -8.79 -9.43
CA PHE A 801 -5.06 -9.42 -8.34
C PHE A 801 -5.21 -8.51 -7.11
N ALA A 802 -4.35 -7.54 -6.96
CA ALA A 802 -4.42 -6.56 -5.87
C ALA A 802 -5.16 -5.28 -6.27
N LYS A 803 -4.90 -4.79 -7.49
CA LYS A 803 -5.53 -3.59 -8.05
C LYS A 803 -6.30 -3.96 -9.31
N LEU A 804 -7.58 -3.62 -9.35
CA LEU A 804 -8.48 -4.01 -10.43
C LEU A 804 -8.01 -3.50 -11.80
N ASP A 805 -7.95 -4.42 -12.75
CA ASP A 805 -7.71 -4.12 -14.15
C ASP A 805 -8.96 -3.46 -14.76
N ARG A 806 -8.91 -2.14 -14.92
CA ARG A 806 -10.03 -1.36 -15.45
C ARG A 806 -10.26 -1.59 -16.95
N ASN A 807 -9.20 -1.93 -17.68
CA ASN A 807 -9.26 -2.06 -19.14
C ASN A 807 -9.86 -3.39 -19.62
N GLY A 808 -9.51 -4.49 -18.98
CA GLY A 808 -10.03 -5.81 -19.33
C GLY A 808 -11.19 -6.23 -18.44
N VAL A 809 -10.90 -6.50 -17.18
CA VAL A 809 -11.89 -6.94 -16.19
C VAL A 809 -12.98 -5.87 -16.00
N GLY A 810 -12.57 -4.61 -15.92
CA GLY A 810 -13.50 -3.50 -15.76
C GLY A 810 -14.50 -3.37 -16.90
N GLN A 811 -14.09 -3.59 -18.15
CA GLN A 811 -15.01 -3.61 -19.29
C GLN A 811 -16.02 -4.76 -19.18
N LEU A 812 -15.59 -5.93 -18.74
CA LEU A 812 -16.50 -7.06 -18.53
C LEU A 812 -17.55 -6.74 -17.45
N MET A 813 -17.13 -6.08 -16.38
CA MET A 813 -18.05 -5.64 -15.33
C MET A 813 -19.08 -4.64 -15.88
N GLU A 814 -18.65 -3.65 -16.63
CA GLU A 814 -19.55 -2.66 -17.26
C GLU A 814 -20.55 -3.32 -18.21
N VAL A 815 -20.08 -4.25 -19.05
CA VAL A 815 -20.95 -5.01 -19.95
C VAL A 815 -21.99 -5.81 -19.18
N ALA A 816 -21.60 -6.48 -18.12
CA ALA A 816 -22.51 -7.28 -17.30
C ALA A 816 -23.57 -6.42 -16.63
N ILE A 817 -23.19 -5.27 -16.08
CA ILE A 817 -24.14 -4.33 -15.45
C ILE A 817 -25.13 -3.80 -16.47
N GLU A 818 -24.66 -3.33 -17.61
CA GLU A 818 -25.50 -2.78 -18.68
C GLU A 818 -26.50 -3.80 -19.18
N ARG A 819 -26.04 -4.99 -19.55
CA ARG A 819 -26.88 -6.06 -20.08
C ARG A 819 -27.85 -6.60 -19.05
N GLY A 820 -27.41 -6.75 -17.80
CA GLY A 820 -28.26 -7.21 -16.70
C GLY A 820 -29.37 -6.22 -16.37
N LYS A 821 -29.06 -4.95 -16.25
CA LYS A 821 -30.04 -3.88 -15.93
C LYS A 821 -31.00 -3.57 -17.06
N LYS A 822 -30.67 -3.88 -18.31
CA LYS A 822 -31.62 -3.81 -19.43
C LYS A 822 -32.80 -4.76 -19.23
N VAL A 823 -32.54 -5.94 -18.68
CA VAL A 823 -33.59 -6.95 -18.40
C VAL A 823 -34.31 -6.65 -17.08
N LYS A 824 -33.52 -6.27 -16.06
CA LYS A 824 -34.03 -6.00 -14.71
C LYS A 824 -33.41 -4.71 -14.18
N PRO A 825 -34.07 -3.55 -14.36
CA PRO A 825 -33.54 -2.25 -13.90
C PRO A 825 -33.16 -2.19 -12.42
N GLU A 826 -33.85 -2.95 -11.57
CA GLU A 826 -33.64 -3.03 -10.12
C GLU A 826 -32.57 -4.07 -9.72
N LEU A 827 -31.88 -4.67 -10.68
CA LEU A 827 -30.78 -5.61 -10.42
C LEU A 827 -29.72 -4.94 -9.56
N HIS A 828 -29.45 -5.47 -8.37
CA HIS A 828 -28.36 -4.95 -7.58
C HIS A 828 -27.06 -5.70 -7.87
N CYS A 829 -25.97 -4.97 -7.89
CA CYS A 829 -24.66 -5.47 -8.24
C CYS A 829 -23.61 -5.04 -7.19
N GLY A 830 -22.75 -5.96 -6.82
CA GLY A 830 -21.66 -5.69 -5.90
C GLY A 830 -20.38 -6.40 -6.31
N ILE A 831 -19.33 -6.21 -5.54
CA ILE A 831 -18.04 -6.85 -5.72
C ILE A 831 -17.62 -7.49 -4.42
N CYS A 832 -17.02 -8.67 -4.47
CA CYS A 832 -16.55 -9.40 -3.29
C CYS A 832 -15.14 -9.95 -3.40
N GLY A 833 -14.44 -9.73 -4.52
CA GLY A 833 -13.04 -10.09 -4.66
C GLY A 833 -12.13 -9.23 -3.77
N GLU A 834 -10.85 -9.57 -3.72
CA GLU A 834 -9.84 -8.82 -2.94
C GLU A 834 -9.82 -7.32 -3.28
N HIS A 835 -10.24 -6.96 -4.47
CA HIS A 835 -10.34 -5.58 -4.94
C HIS A 835 -11.35 -4.73 -4.15
N GLY A 836 -12.31 -5.34 -3.48
CA GLY A 836 -13.33 -4.63 -2.70
C GLY A 836 -12.79 -3.78 -1.54
N GLY A 837 -11.58 -4.06 -1.09
CA GLY A 837 -10.87 -3.29 -0.06
C GLY A 837 -9.76 -2.38 -0.59
N ASP A 838 -9.51 -2.37 -1.89
CA ASP A 838 -8.50 -1.51 -2.52
C ASP A 838 -9.10 -0.15 -2.90
N PRO A 839 -8.56 0.97 -2.39
CA PRO A 839 -9.14 2.30 -2.63
C PRO A 839 -9.33 2.65 -4.11
N SER A 840 -8.35 2.36 -4.95
CA SER A 840 -8.43 2.60 -6.40
C SER A 840 -9.56 1.80 -7.06
N SER A 841 -9.72 0.55 -6.66
CA SER A 841 -10.76 -0.35 -7.17
C SER A 841 -12.15 0.08 -6.68
N VAL A 842 -12.26 0.53 -5.43
CA VAL A 842 -13.50 1.09 -4.86
C VAL A 842 -13.95 2.34 -5.65
N GLU A 843 -13.01 3.21 -5.99
CA GLU A 843 -13.28 4.37 -6.85
C GLU A 843 -13.89 3.95 -8.18
N PHE A 844 -13.30 2.95 -8.82
CA PHE A 844 -13.82 2.42 -10.08
C PHE A 844 -15.24 1.82 -9.91
N CYS A 845 -15.46 1.06 -8.84
CA CYS A 845 -16.77 0.49 -8.53
C CYS A 845 -17.85 1.58 -8.36
N HIS A 846 -17.49 2.70 -7.73
CA HIS A 846 -18.38 3.85 -7.65
C HIS A 846 -18.68 4.43 -9.04
N GLN A 847 -17.65 4.58 -9.88
CA GLN A 847 -17.79 5.18 -11.22
C GLN A 847 -18.70 4.36 -12.14
N ILE A 848 -18.64 3.03 -12.05
CA ILE A 848 -19.47 2.14 -12.89
C ILE A 848 -20.84 1.85 -12.31
N GLY A 849 -21.17 2.42 -11.14
CA GLY A 849 -22.50 2.35 -10.55
C GLY A 849 -22.83 1.07 -9.80
N LEU A 850 -21.85 0.43 -9.18
CA LEU A 850 -22.14 -0.68 -8.26
C LEU A 850 -22.92 -0.19 -7.04
N ASP A 851 -23.69 -1.07 -6.44
CA ASP A 851 -24.49 -0.78 -5.24
C ASP A 851 -23.67 -0.92 -3.97
N TYR A 852 -22.74 -1.90 -3.93
CA TYR A 852 -21.88 -2.12 -2.78
C TYR A 852 -20.52 -2.69 -3.17
N VAL A 853 -19.57 -2.52 -2.26
CA VAL A 853 -18.31 -3.26 -2.25
C VAL A 853 -18.28 -4.13 -1.00
N SER A 854 -17.65 -5.30 -1.09
CA SER A 854 -17.49 -6.22 0.03
C SER A 854 -16.02 -6.56 0.21
N CYS A 855 -15.54 -6.49 1.45
CA CYS A 855 -14.12 -6.67 1.76
C CYS A 855 -13.95 -7.35 3.13
N SER A 856 -12.73 -7.73 3.45
CA SER A 856 -12.42 -8.28 4.76
C SER A 856 -12.77 -7.30 5.88
N PRO A 857 -13.09 -7.78 7.10
CA PRO A 857 -13.58 -6.91 8.19
C PRO A 857 -12.72 -5.68 8.48
N PHE A 858 -11.40 -5.85 8.53
CA PHE A 858 -10.48 -4.75 8.84
C PHE A 858 -10.30 -3.73 7.71
N ARG A 859 -10.74 -4.07 6.51
CA ARG A 859 -10.73 -3.15 5.37
C ARG A 859 -12.02 -2.34 5.23
N VAL A 860 -13.03 -2.63 6.02
CA VAL A 860 -14.29 -1.91 5.98
C VAL A 860 -14.13 -0.39 6.16
N PRO A 861 -13.37 0.12 7.14
CA PRO A 861 -13.15 1.57 7.24
C PRO A 861 -12.45 2.16 6.02
N ILE A 862 -11.49 1.45 5.46
CA ILE A 862 -10.75 1.86 4.25
C ILE A 862 -11.72 2.00 3.08
N ALA A 863 -12.56 1.01 2.86
CA ALA A 863 -13.56 1.01 1.79
C ALA A 863 -14.60 2.13 1.98
N ARG A 864 -15.06 2.38 3.20
CA ARG A 864 -15.98 3.45 3.52
C ARG A 864 -15.39 4.82 3.17
N LEU A 865 -14.15 5.05 3.56
CA LEU A 865 -13.46 6.30 3.26
C LEU A 865 -13.19 6.45 1.75
N ALA A 866 -12.74 5.39 1.09
CA ALA A 866 -12.51 5.40 -0.36
C ALA A 866 -13.80 5.65 -1.14
N ALA A 867 -14.91 5.05 -0.72
CA ALA A 867 -16.22 5.28 -1.32
C ALA A 867 -16.68 6.74 -1.18
N ALA A 868 -16.45 7.33 -0.01
CA ALA A 868 -16.76 8.75 0.23
C ALA A 868 -15.91 9.67 -0.65
N GLN A 869 -14.63 9.39 -0.75
CA GLN A 869 -13.72 10.16 -1.61
C GLN A 869 -14.12 10.07 -3.08
N ALA A 870 -14.52 8.90 -3.55
CA ALA A 870 -15.01 8.70 -4.91
C ALA A 870 -16.29 9.51 -5.18
N ALA A 871 -17.23 9.52 -4.25
CA ALA A 871 -18.47 10.28 -4.36
C ALA A 871 -18.22 11.80 -4.37
N ILE A 872 -17.32 12.29 -3.52
CA ILE A 872 -16.93 13.70 -3.45
C ILE A 872 -16.26 14.13 -4.76
N ALA A 873 -15.31 13.34 -5.26
CA ALA A 873 -14.60 13.63 -6.51
C ALA A 873 -15.56 13.62 -7.72
N GLY A 874 -16.58 12.76 -7.72
CA GLY A 874 -17.59 12.69 -8.75
C GLY A 874 -18.50 13.92 -8.81
N LYS A 875 -18.75 14.58 -7.69
CA LYS A 875 -19.54 15.83 -7.63
C LYS A 875 -18.78 17.05 -8.15
N ALA A 876 -17.45 17.02 -8.09
CA ALA A 876 -16.58 18.11 -8.54
C ALA A 876 -16.40 18.16 -10.07
N LYS A 877 -16.81 17.09 -10.79
CA LYS A 877 -16.86 17.03 -12.26
C LYS A 877 -18.24 17.41 -12.75
#